data_43e2f444c90c61c40d4e386866d452bd
#
_entry.id   43e2f444c90c61c40d4e386866d452bd
#
_cell.length_a   1.000
_cell.length_b   1.000
_cell.length_c   1.000
_cell.angle_alpha   90.00
_cell.angle_beta   90.00
_cell.angle_gamma   90.00
#
_symmetry.space_group_name_H-M   'P 1'
#
loop_
_entity.id
_entity.type
_entity.pdbx_description
1 polymer ?
#
loop_
_entity_poly.entity_id
_entity_poly.type
_entity_poly.pdbx_seq_one_letter_code
_entity_poly.pdbx_strand_id
1 'polypeptide(L)'
;MLPALVLRGQQKPLQIATPPALSSIGAVRALSMVEARKGLPVRIRGVVTYYEPRWDALFVQDETGGLYIFPSGRGRPRYHYGQVLELTGRTFGNSHGNSLVEEVVTEAGTGPLPESRAITYPELQRGGYDSQWVEISGVVRAISAEFQRVVVDIDAGGRFQAHLPRPSAEPLPLSILHSRVRVRGVAGTVLNNNEEIVGARLFVPAFDSFTVLQEGVTEPFSLPIQPLAEFQAPDAAQSAKRTHVRGVVSLRWPTGKVFIQEKGRGLEIEVIQARKFNDPEGSFHPGASPVAFEVGDRIDAVGYPANRKSKPVLEEADVRVIAPAVGIRADPLQPSLALDARKGARLVEVHASFIEQIPPDDESGPSVRRYLCEADNRRFEARLTGAQPLKTTLLPGSRLKVTGVIEVRPNPTSPMGGFLLWMRSPTDLEYLGAPPIWKTREMVRILVVVGLAALVGVGWIALLRRQVSQRTAQLRDANEKLHQALAKERELRQLKSNFVSLVSHEFRTPLGIIMSSGEILEDYHEQLDPESRREQLQAIHRSVRRMADMMNEVLLLGKVEADGLEFSPAPLELQSFCERIRDEIITATNHSCPILLNIHEPATTVSGDEVVLGHIFTNLLSNAVKYSPPGSPVHFTVRRSNGFAVFQIEDRGCGIPPEDEQRLFQAFHRGHNVRQIPGTGLGMVIVKRCVDLHGGTIEVDSKVGVGSRFIVKLPLFNASGSG
;
A
#
# COMPACT_ATOMS: atom_id res chain seq x y z
N MET A 1 47.20 38.99 60.75
CA MET A 1 46.34 38.01 61.42
C MET A 1 44.90 38.46 61.26
N LEU A 2 44.17 37.82 60.39
CA LEU A 2 42.67 37.80 60.35
C LEU A 2 42.26 36.62 59.50
N PRO A 3 41.37 35.75 59.97
CA PRO A 3 41.07 34.49 59.27
C PRO A 3 40.00 34.62 58.20
N ALA A 4 40.18 33.93 57.10
CA ALA A 4 39.24 33.82 56.02
C ALA A 4 38.07 32.97 56.42
N LEU A 5 36.85 33.51 56.32
CA LEU A 5 35.59 32.80 56.53
C LEU A 5 35.23 32.11 55.20
N VAL A 6 35.31 30.78 55.18
CA VAL A 6 34.83 29.95 54.07
C VAL A 6 33.35 29.70 54.31
N LEU A 7 32.48 30.37 53.57
CA LEU A 7 31.05 30.05 53.50
C LEU A 7 30.85 28.88 52.54
N ARG A 8 30.69 27.65 53.09
CA ARG A 8 30.15 26.50 52.37
C ARG A 8 28.63 26.65 52.23
N GLY A 9 28.22 27.17 51.10
CA GLY A 9 26.82 27.05 50.65
C GLY A 9 26.52 25.62 50.27
N GLN A 10 25.79 24.91 51.13
CA GLN A 10 25.13 23.66 50.74
C GLN A 10 23.99 23.99 49.78
N GLN A 11 24.22 23.80 48.49
CA GLN A 11 23.13 23.71 47.53
C GLN A 11 22.38 22.36 47.83
N LYS A 12 21.22 22.45 48.39
CA LYS A 12 20.26 21.35 48.36
C LYS A 12 19.99 20.97 46.89
N PRO A 13 20.10 19.69 46.50
CA PRO A 13 19.69 19.32 45.17
C PRO A 13 18.20 19.68 45.00
N LEU A 14 17.87 20.37 43.96
CA LEU A 14 16.48 20.55 43.52
C LEU A 14 15.89 19.15 43.40
N GLN A 15 15.03 18.76 44.30
CA GLN A 15 14.12 17.64 44.12
C GLN A 15 13.16 18.05 42.99
N ILE A 16 13.46 17.61 41.79
CA ILE A 16 12.49 17.61 40.67
C ILE A 16 11.35 16.73 41.18
N ALA A 17 10.24 17.35 41.58
CA ALA A 17 9.05 16.63 41.99
C ALA A 17 8.66 15.68 40.86
N THR A 18 8.80 14.40 41.09
CA THR A 18 8.32 13.39 40.17
C THR A 18 6.83 13.62 39.96
N PRO A 19 6.33 13.76 38.75
CA PRO A 19 4.91 13.95 38.53
C PRO A 19 4.14 12.81 39.21
N PRO A 20 2.95 13.07 39.78
CA PRO A 20 2.16 12.04 40.42
C PRO A 20 1.89 10.92 39.41
N ALA A 21 2.02 9.67 39.82
CA ALA A 21 1.78 8.52 38.98
C ALA A 21 0.32 8.52 38.49
N LEU A 22 0.12 8.27 37.24
CA LEU A 22 -1.21 8.07 36.64
C LEU A 22 -1.82 6.81 37.25
N SER A 23 -3.03 6.91 37.81
CA SER A 23 -3.67 5.84 38.61
C SER A 23 -4.80 5.12 37.88
N SER A 24 -5.13 5.51 36.65
CA SER A 24 -6.16 4.86 35.84
C SER A 24 -5.74 4.72 34.37
N ILE A 25 -6.29 3.72 33.72
CA ILE A 25 -6.07 3.48 32.30
C ILE A 25 -6.63 4.64 31.46
N GLY A 26 -7.78 5.19 31.83
CA GLY A 26 -8.37 6.35 31.17
C GLY A 26 -7.45 7.56 31.16
N ALA A 27 -6.71 7.81 32.27
CA ALA A 27 -5.74 8.88 32.33
C ALA A 27 -4.55 8.65 31.35
N VAL A 28 -4.09 7.41 31.19
CA VAL A 28 -3.05 7.06 30.22
C VAL A 28 -3.55 7.25 28.80
N ARG A 29 -4.76 6.80 28.49
CA ARG A 29 -5.38 6.93 27.17
C ARG A 29 -5.66 8.37 26.77
N ALA A 30 -5.99 9.23 27.71
CA ALA A 30 -6.30 10.64 27.47
C ALA A 30 -5.07 11.50 27.14
N LEU A 31 -3.86 10.99 27.35
CA LEU A 31 -2.64 11.70 26.99
C LEU A 31 -2.55 11.92 25.49
N SER A 32 -1.99 13.03 25.07
CA SER A 32 -1.49 13.16 23.69
C SER A 32 -0.30 12.21 23.48
N MET A 33 -0.04 11.82 22.25
CA MET A 33 1.14 11.00 21.91
C MET A 33 2.46 11.62 22.40
N VAL A 34 2.58 12.95 22.35
CA VAL A 34 3.76 13.67 22.81
C VAL A 34 3.91 13.56 24.33
N GLU A 35 2.81 13.61 25.07
CA GLU A 35 2.83 13.44 26.53
C GLU A 35 3.13 12.00 26.93
N ALA A 36 2.53 11.03 26.26
CA ALA A 36 2.80 9.62 26.51
C ALA A 36 4.27 9.24 26.27
N ARG A 37 4.91 9.83 25.28
CA ARG A 37 6.36 9.63 24.99
C ARG A 37 7.29 10.21 26.06
N LYS A 38 6.80 11.04 26.99
CA LYS A 38 7.62 11.57 28.08
C LYS A 38 7.93 10.51 29.16
N GLY A 39 7.31 9.32 29.09
CA GLY A 39 7.56 8.25 30.03
C GLY A 39 7.04 8.60 31.44
N LEU A 40 5.82 9.12 31.54
CA LEU A 40 5.21 9.48 32.83
C LEU A 40 5.03 8.23 33.69
N PRO A 41 5.22 8.33 35.02
CA PRO A 41 5.03 7.19 35.91
C PRO A 41 3.55 6.80 35.95
N VAL A 42 3.30 5.50 35.93
CA VAL A 42 1.95 4.91 35.96
C VAL A 42 1.89 3.87 37.08
N ARG A 43 0.80 3.85 37.82
CA ARG A 43 0.43 2.77 38.74
C ARG A 43 -1.05 2.50 38.58
N ILE A 44 -1.38 1.39 37.92
CA ILE A 44 -2.77 1.02 37.63
C ILE A 44 -3.06 -0.38 38.21
N ARG A 45 -4.34 -0.60 38.49
CA ARG A 45 -4.87 -1.92 38.83
C ARG A 45 -5.96 -2.26 37.83
N GLY A 46 -5.86 -3.44 37.21
CA GLY A 46 -6.84 -3.85 36.21
C GLY A 46 -6.93 -5.37 36.09
N VAL A 47 -7.96 -5.81 35.39
CA VAL A 47 -8.22 -7.22 35.08
C VAL A 47 -7.58 -7.58 33.77
N VAL A 48 -6.90 -8.70 33.69
CA VAL A 48 -6.39 -9.27 32.45
C VAL A 48 -7.57 -9.69 31.58
N THR A 49 -7.74 -9.03 30.45
CA THR A 49 -8.79 -9.34 29.48
C THR A 49 -8.30 -10.26 28.36
N TYR A 50 -6.99 -10.23 28.06
CA TYR A 50 -6.36 -11.15 27.12
C TYR A 50 -4.87 -11.28 27.44
N TYR A 51 -4.35 -12.50 27.31
CA TYR A 51 -2.91 -12.77 27.38
C TYR A 51 -2.51 -13.89 26.42
N GLU A 52 -1.46 -13.66 25.67
CA GLU A 52 -0.86 -14.66 24.80
C GLU A 52 0.66 -14.70 24.97
N PRO A 53 1.20 -15.78 25.60
CA PRO A 53 2.59 -15.86 25.99
C PRO A 53 3.58 -15.75 24.83
N ARG A 54 3.23 -16.32 23.66
CA ARG A 54 4.15 -16.39 22.52
C ARG A 54 4.45 -15.02 21.91
N TRP A 55 3.47 -14.14 21.89
CA TRP A 55 3.59 -12.79 21.33
C TRP A 55 3.77 -11.75 22.44
N ASP A 56 3.86 -12.23 23.67
CA ASP A 56 3.90 -11.41 24.88
C ASP A 56 2.82 -10.32 24.89
N ALA A 57 1.65 -10.65 24.33
CA ALA A 57 0.53 -9.74 24.21
C ALA A 57 -0.31 -9.78 25.48
N LEU A 58 -0.28 -8.72 26.25
CA LEU A 58 -1.06 -8.54 27.48
C LEU A 58 -1.98 -7.34 27.35
N PHE A 59 -3.27 -7.58 27.58
CA PHE A 59 -4.27 -6.53 27.68
C PHE A 59 -4.88 -6.54 29.08
N VAL A 60 -4.99 -5.36 29.66
CA VAL A 60 -5.55 -5.15 30.99
C VAL A 60 -6.60 -4.07 30.91
N GLN A 61 -7.69 -4.22 31.66
CA GLN A 61 -8.78 -3.24 31.71
C GLN A 61 -9.15 -2.90 33.15
N ASP A 62 -9.44 -1.63 33.37
CA ASP A 62 -10.08 -1.10 34.56
C ASP A 62 -11.46 -0.51 34.24
N GLU A 63 -12.10 0.16 35.17
CA GLU A 63 -13.41 0.81 34.98
C GLU A 63 -13.36 1.96 33.97
N THR A 64 -12.18 2.51 33.68
CA THR A 64 -11.97 3.68 32.82
C THR A 64 -11.60 3.31 31.39
N GLY A 65 -11.18 2.05 31.13
CA GLY A 65 -10.88 1.55 29.79
C GLY A 65 -9.91 0.38 29.76
N GLY A 66 -9.54 -0.03 28.57
CA GLY A 66 -8.55 -1.09 28.32
C GLY A 66 -7.23 -0.53 27.78
N LEU A 67 -6.14 -1.25 28.05
CA LEU A 67 -4.79 -0.86 27.67
C LEU A 67 -3.97 -2.08 27.25
N TYR A 68 -3.24 -1.95 26.15
CA TYR A 68 -2.17 -2.87 25.80
C TYR A 68 -0.92 -2.57 26.63
N ILE A 69 -0.32 -3.61 27.21
CA ILE A 69 0.88 -3.48 28.03
C ILE A 69 2.09 -3.93 27.24
N PHE A 70 2.98 -3.03 26.96
CA PHE A 70 4.21 -3.32 26.21
C PHE A 70 5.17 -4.19 27.03
N PRO A 71 5.81 -5.21 26.41
CA PRO A 71 6.76 -6.04 27.13
C PRO A 71 8.03 -5.27 27.48
N SER A 72 8.49 -5.45 28.73
CA SER A 72 9.76 -4.89 29.20
C SER A 72 11.00 -5.64 28.70
N GLY A 73 10.81 -6.73 27.95
CA GLY A 73 11.89 -7.60 27.47
C GLY A 73 12.47 -8.56 28.52
N ARG A 74 11.92 -8.59 29.73
CA ARG A 74 12.38 -9.48 30.84
C ARG A 74 11.70 -10.84 30.87
N GLY A 75 10.78 -11.12 29.94
CA GLY A 75 9.88 -12.27 29.99
C GLY A 75 8.79 -12.09 31.04
N ARG A 76 7.59 -12.52 30.74
CA ARG A 76 6.44 -12.45 31.65
C ARG A 76 6.10 -13.80 32.24
N PRO A 77 5.62 -13.86 33.49
CA PRO A 77 4.94 -15.05 34.00
C PRO A 77 3.71 -15.34 33.12
N ARG A 78 3.18 -16.55 33.23
CA ARG A 78 1.92 -16.86 32.52
C ARG A 78 0.75 -16.24 33.28
N TYR A 79 0.04 -15.34 32.62
CA TYR A 79 -1.17 -14.75 33.11
C TYR A 79 -2.41 -15.50 32.60
N HIS A 80 -3.52 -15.35 33.32
CA HIS A 80 -4.82 -15.87 32.93
C HIS A 80 -5.82 -14.72 32.81
N TYR A 81 -6.76 -14.81 31.88
CA TYR A 81 -7.85 -13.84 31.82
C TYR A 81 -8.69 -13.91 33.10
N GLY A 82 -9.18 -12.76 33.54
CA GLY A 82 -9.82 -12.63 34.88
C GLY A 82 -8.85 -12.47 36.04
N GLN A 83 -7.54 -12.54 35.83
CA GLN A 83 -6.55 -12.23 36.87
C GLN A 83 -6.44 -10.73 37.06
N VAL A 84 -6.37 -10.28 38.29
CA VAL A 84 -6.18 -8.86 38.65
C VAL A 84 -4.69 -8.59 38.83
N LEU A 85 -4.19 -7.62 38.07
CA LEU A 85 -2.80 -7.18 38.16
C LEU A 85 -2.71 -5.75 38.69
N GLU A 86 -1.71 -5.50 39.51
CA GLU A 86 -1.22 -4.16 39.80
C GLU A 86 0.06 -3.93 39.05
N LEU A 87 0.05 -2.92 38.14
CA LEU A 87 1.08 -2.62 37.18
C LEU A 87 1.70 -1.27 37.52
N THR A 88 3.02 -1.24 37.64
CA THR A 88 3.80 0.00 37.66
C THR A 88 4.70 0.05 36.45
N GLY A 89 4.86 1.23 35.89
CA GLY A 89 5.65 1.39 34.69
C GLY A 89 5.65 2.83 34.19
N ARG A 90 5.91 2.99 32.91
CA ARG A 90 5.96 4.30 32.25
C ARG A 90 5.08 4.33 31.02
N THR A 91 4.50 5.49 30.77
CA THR A 91 3.72 5.71 29.55
C THR A 91 4.60 5.55 28.31
N PHE A 92 3.99 5.01 27.24
CA PHE A 92 4.61 4.85 25.95
C PHE A 92 3.59 5.22 24.85
N GLY A 93 3.97 6.10 23.97
CA GLY A 93 3.13 6.52 22.83
C GLY A 93 3.70 6.06 21.50
N ASN A 94 2.91 5.34 20.73
CA ASN A 94 3.22 4.92 19.37
C ASN A 94 2.01 5.13 18.45
N SER A 95 2.12 4.73 17.18
CA SER A 95 1.05 4.79 16.19
C SER A 95 -0.21 3.98 16.55
N HIS A 96 -0.08 2.99 17.42
CA HIS A 96 -1.19 2.17 17.91
C HIS A 96 -1.91 2.80 19.13
N GLY A 97 -1.47 3.97 19.56
CA GLY A 97 -2.03 4.69 20.71
C GLY A 97 -1.11 4.74 21.91
N ASN A 98 -1.66 5.25 23.01
CA ASN A 98 -0.94 5.32 24.27
C ASN A 98 -0.99 3.95 24.95
N SER A 99 0.13 3.56 25.52
CA SER A 99 0.35 2.27 26.15
C SER A 99 1.22 2.44 27.41
N LEU A 100 1.55 1.33 28.03
CA LEU A 100 2.42 1.28 29.19
C LEU A 100 3.54 0.27 28.94
N VAL A 101 4.77 0.66 29.23
CA VAL A 101 5.89 -0.28 29.40
C VAL A 101 5.97 -0.63 30.88
N GLU A 102 5.77 -1.90 31.19
CA GLU A 102 5.77 -2.37 32.59
C GLU A 102 7.18 -2.37 33.19
N GLU A 103 7.29 -1.98 34.46
CA GLU A 103 8.51 -2.08 35.25
C GLU A 103 8.34 -3.18 36.33
N VAL A 104 7.19 -3.20 37.00
CA VAL A 104 6.84 -4.20 37.99
C VAL A 104 5.38 -4.60 37.81
N VAL A 105 5.13 -5.89 37.88
CA VAL A 105 3.80 -6.48 37.83
C VAL A 105 3.60 -7.31 39.11
N THR A 106 2.54 -7.04 39.82
CA THR A 106 2.16 -7.79 41.03
C THR A 106 0.78 -8.39 40.84
N GLU A 107 0.64 -9.67 41.16
CA GLU A 107 -0.65 -10.34 41.14
C GLU A 107 -1.48 -9.88 42.35
N ALA A 108 -2.68 -9.41 42.08
CA ALA A 108 -3.59 -8.89 43.13
C ALA A 108 -4.84 -9.78 43.30
N GLY A 109 -4.81 -11.02 42.77
CA GLY A 109 -5.89 -12.00 42.87
C GLY A 109 -6.67 -12.19 41.57
N THR A 110 -7.93 -12.58 41.68
CA THR A 110 -8.84 -12.76 40.54
C THR A 110 -10.04 -11.83 40.70
N GLY A 111 -10.62 -11.40 39.60
CA GLY A 111 -11.80 -10.54 39.58
C GLY A 111 -12.71 -10.86 38.39
N PRO A 112 -13.94 -10.37 38.38
CA PRO A 112 -14.82 -10.52 37.24
C PRO A 112 -14.24 -9.78 36.04
N LEU A 113 -14.45 -10.34 34.83
CA LEU A 113 -14.18 -9.59 33.59
C LEU A 113 -15.04 -8.33 33.55
N PRO A 114 -14.55 -7.27 32.94
CA PRO A 114 -15.34 -6.06 32.70
C PRO A 114 -16.65 -6.36 31.99
N GLU A 115 -17.66 -5.55 32.18
CA GLU A 115 -18.89 -5.65 31.42
C GLU A 115 -18.57 -5.36 29.93
N SER A 116 -18.95 -6.29 29.05
CA SER A 116 -18.66 -6.15 27.63
C SER A 116 -19.58 -5.12 26.99
N ARG A 117 -19.01 -4.19 26.25
CA ARG A 117 -19.78 -3.23 25.46
C ARG A 117 -20.17 -3.85 24.12
N ALA A 118 -21.46 -3.89 23.83
CA ALA A 118 -21.93 -4.30 22.53
C ALA A 118 -21.59 -3.23 21.48
N ILE A 119 -20.89 -3.65 20.43
CA ILE A 119 -20.47 -2.79 19.32
C ILE A 119 -20.84 -3.39 17.97
N THR A 120 -20.90 -2.54 16.96
CA THR A 120 -21.09 -2.92 15.56
C THR A 120 -19.74 -3.03 14.84
N TYR A 121 -19.73 -3.68 13.66
CA TYR A 121 -18.52 -3.76 12.83
C TYR A 121 -17.97 -2.38 12.43
N PRO A 122 -18.78 -1.38 11.99
CA PRO A 122 -18.27 -0.04 11.72
C PRO A 122 -17.63 0.65 12.92
N GLU A 123 -18.12 0.38 14.13
CA GLU A 123 -17.52 0.92 15.36
C GLU A 123 -16.18 0.23 15.67
N LEU A 124 -16.11 -1.09 15.50
CA LEU A 124 -14.87 -1.86 15.62
C LEU A 124 -13.81 -1.34 14.63
N GLN A 125 -14.19 -1.13 13.37
CA GLN A 125 -13.31 -0.67 12.30
C GLN A 125 -12.76 0.74 12.53
N ARG A 126 -13.52 1.64 13.18
CA ARG A 126 -13.03 2.99 13.49
C ARG A 126 -11.93 3.03 14.54
N GLY A 127 -11.65 1.92 15.26
CA GLY A 127 -10.60 1.83 16.25
C GLY A 127 -10.88 2.54 17.58
N GLY A 128 -12.05 3.15 17.77
CA GLY A 128 -12.38 3.88 18.99
C GLY A 128 -12.43 3.02 20.28
N TYR A 129 -12.56 1.72 20.09
CA TYR A 129 -12.59 0.72 21.17
C TYR A 129 -11.32 -0.09 21.29
N ASP A 130 -10.23 0.33 20.66
CA ASP A 130 -8.97 -0.41 20.72
C ASP A 130 -8.55 -0.70 22.15
N SER A 131 -8.07 -1.92 22.39
CA SER A 131 -7.67 -2.46 23.70
C SER A 131 -8.82 -2.64 24.72
N GLN A 132 -10.08 -2.40 24.36
CA GLN A 132 -11.22 -2.52 25.25
C GLN A 132 -11.94 -3.86 25.10
N TRP A 133 -12.55 -4.33 26.21
CA TRP A 133 -13.39 -5.52 26.24
C TRP A 133 -14.77 -5.24 25.65
N VAL A 134 -15.04 -5.84 24.53
CA VAL A 134 -16.26 -5.60 23.74
C VAL A 134 -16.96 -6.91 23.39
N GLU A 135 -18.22 -6.81 22.97
CA GLU A 135 -18.93 -7.91 22.34
C GLU A 135 -19.47 -7.51 20.97
N ILE A 136 -19.40 -8.44 20.03
CA ILE A 136 -19.92 -8.25 18.68
C ILE A 136 -20.60 -9.54 18.23
N SER A 137 -21.69 -9.39 17.47
CA SER A 137 -22.43 -10.55 16.92
C SER A 137 -22.24 -10.62 15.42
N GLY A 138 -21.93 -11.82 14.92
CA GLY A 138 -21.73 -12.07 13.49
C GLY A 138 -21.87 -13.54 13.14
N VAL A 139 -21.70 -13.87 11.88
CA VAL A 139 -21.72 -15.24 11.36
C VAL A 139 -20.28 -15.73 11.17
N VAL A 140 -19.95 -16.87 11.72
CA VAL A 140 -18.65 -17.52 11.54
C VAL A 140 -18.55 -18.04 10.11
N ARG A 141 -17.58 -17.51 9.38
CA ARG A 141 -17.37 -17.80 7.96
C ARG A 141 -16.30 -18.87 7.73
N ALA A 142 -15.22 -18.78 8.49
CA ALA A 142 -14.12 -19.74 8.42
C ALA A 142 -13.47 -19.89 9.79
N ILE A 143 -12.81 -21.02 9.98
CA ILE A 143 -12.01 -21.32 11.16
C ILE A 143 -10.69 -21.91 10.67
N SER A 144 -9.59 -21.29 11.02
CA SER A 144 -8.26 -21.74 10.64
C SER A 144 -7.34 -21.81 11.84
N ALA A 145 -6.26 -22.57 11.71
CA ALA A 145 -5.18 -22.59 12.67
C ALA A 145 -3.94 -21.92 12.07
N GLU A 146 -3.41 -20.94 12.74
CA GLU A 146 -2.22 -20.19 12.32
C GLU A 146 -1.25 -20.07 13.50
N PHE A 147 -0.04 -20.60 13.37
CA PHE A 147 1.03 -20.41 14.37
C PHE A 147 0.60 -20.61 15.84
N GLN A 148 -0.13 -21.69 16.14
CA GLN A 148 -0.70 -21.98 17.48
C GLN A 148 -1.81 -21.01 17.93
N ARG A 149 -2.48 -20.36 16.98
CA ARG A 149 -3.72 -19.63 17.19
C ARG A 149 -4.86 -20.31 16.43
N VAL A 150 -6.04 -20.14 16.93
CA VAL A 150 -7.25 -20.33 16.12
C VAL A 150 -7.67 -18.95 15.64
N VAL A 151 -7.84 -18.82 14.35
CA VAL A 151 -8.38 -17.62 13.71
C VAL A 151 -9.79 -17.95 13.24
N VAL A 152 -10.75 -17.20 13.75
CA VAL A 152 -12.16 -17.30 13.38
C VAL A 152 -12.55 -16.08 12.57
N ASP A 153 -12.82 -16.26 11.29
CA ASP A 153 -13.33 -15.20 10.42
C ASP A 153 -14.84 -15.01 10.65
N ILE A 154 -15.22 -13.80 11.03
CA ILE A 154 -16.61 -13.47 11.39
C ILE A 154 -17.10 -12.32 10.50
N ASP A 155 -18.32 -12.49 9.99
CA ASP A 155 -19.03 -11.47 9.23
C ASP A 155 -20.14 -10.84 10.10
N ALA A 156 -19.97 -9.58 10.43
CA ALA A 156 -20.90 -8.77 11.24
C ALA A 156 -21.41 -7.54 10.46
N GLY A 157 -21.63 -7.67 9.15
CA GLY A 157 -21.85 -6.57 8.22
C GLY A 157 -20.54 -5.99 7.68
N GLY A 158 -19.49 -6.74 7.86
CA GLY A 158 -18.13 -6.63 7.40
C GLY A 158 -17.27 -7.65 8.12
N ARG A 159 -16.13 -8.02 7.51
CA ARG A 159 -15.29 -9.13 7.99
C ARG A 159 -14.23 -8.66 8.96
N PHE A 160 -14.11 -9.37 10.05
CA PHE A 160 -13.01 -9.23 11.01
C PHE A 160 -12.58 -10.62 11.50
N GLN A 161 -11.40 -10.68 12.10
CA GLN A 161 -10.82 -11.90 12.64
C GLN A 161 -10.85 -11.89 14.17
N ALA A 162 -11.32 -12.99 14.75
CA ALA A 162 -11.17 -13.29 16.14
C ALA A 162 -9.99 -14.26 16.35
N HIS A 163 -9.00 -13.82 17.08
CA HIS A 163 -7.77 -14.56 17.34
C HIS A 163 -7.82 -15.16 18.76
N LEU A 164 -7.67 -16.49 18.84
CA LEU A 164 -7.64 -17.22 20.10
C LEU A 164 -6.30 -17.94 20.26
N PRO A 165 -5.74 -17.98 21.46
CA PRO A 165 -4.64 -18.87 21.78
C PRO A 165 -5.07 -20.34 21.58
N ARG A 166 -4.25 -21.17 20.95
CA ARG A 166 -4.52 -22.60 20.78
C ARG A 166 -3.52 -23.41 21.59
N PRO A 167 -3.98 -24.17 22.61
CA PRO A 167 -3.18 -25.23 23.20
C PRO A 167 -2.88 -26.30 22.13
N SER A 168 -1.66 -26.83 22.11
CA SER A 168 -1.13 -27.66 21.02
C SER A 168 -1.89 -28.97 20.69
N ALA A 169 -2.90 -29.34 21.44
CA ALA A 169 -3.64 -30.59 21.29
C ALA A 169 -5.15 -30.44 21.15
N GLU A 170 -5.71 -29.22 21.17
CA GLU A 170 -7.17 -29.05 21.07
C GLU A 170 -7.65 -29.07 19.62
N PRO A 171 -8.74 -29.82 19.30
CA PRO A 171 -9.35 -29.78 17.98
C PRO A 171 -9.94 -28.40 17.70
N LEU A 172 -10.01 -28.04 16.40
CA LEU A 172 -10.69 -26.81 16.00
C LEU A 172 -12.19 -26.87 16.34
N PRO A 173 -12.79 -25.78 16.80
CA PRO A 173 -14.21 -25.72 17.20
C PRO A 173 -15.13 -25.62 16.00
N LEU A 174 -15.14 -26.62 15.16
CA LEU A 174 -15.90 -26.64 13.90
C LEU A 174 -17.41 -26.57 14.12
N SER A 175 -17.91 -26.87 15.32
CA SER A 175 -19.34 -26.81 15.66
C SER A 175 -19.96 -25.41 15.53
N ILE A 176 -19.16 -24.35 15.64
CA ILE A 176 -19.66 -22.99 15.47
C ILE A 176 -19.58 -22.47 14.04
N LEU A 177 -19.01 -23.24 13.09
CA LEU A 177 -18.90 -22.86 11.70
C LEU A 177 -20.29 -22.60 11.09
N HIS A 178 -20.43 -21.50 10.38
CA HIS A 178 -21.69 -21.01 9.80
C HIS A 178 -22.75 -20.61 10.82
N SER A 179 -22.49 -20.73 12.11
CA SER A 179 -23.38 -20.29 13.18
C SER A 179 -23.31 -18.77 13.37
N ARG A 180 -24.44 -18.19 13.77
CA ARG A 180 -24.44 -16.83 14.26
C ARG A 180 -24.02 -16.84 15.72
N VAL A 181 -22.95 -16.16 16.01
CA VAL A 181 -22.36 -16.13 17.35
C VAL A 181 -22.32 -14.70 17.89
N ARG A 182 -22.32 -14.59 19.20
CA ARG A 182 -21.86 -13.43 19.92
C ARG A 182 -20.49 -13.77 20.47
N VAL A 183 -19.50 -12.94 20.18
CA VAL A 183 -18.14 -13.14 20.63
C VAL A 183 -17.72 -11.96 21.51
N ARG A 184 -17.08 -12.27 22.64
CA ARG A 184 -16.48 -11.30 23.55
C ARG A 184 -14.97 -11.37 23.44
N GLY A 185 -14.35 -10.19 23.45
CA GLY A 185 -12.90 -10.13 23.35
C GLY A 185 -12.39 -8.71 23.39
N VAL A 186 -11.08 -8.57 23.34
CA VAL A 186 -10.41 -7.27 23.29
C VAL A 186 -10.34 -6.79 21.84
N ALA A 187 -10.88 -5.62 21.57
CA ALA A 187 -10.79 -5.00 20.24
C ALA A 187 -9.34 -4.60 19.92
N GLY A 188 -8.92 -4.83 18.70
CA GLY A 188 -7.62 -4.43 18.19
C GLY A 188 -7.70 -3.91 16.77
N THR A 189 -6.96 -2.86 16.48
CA THR A 189 -6.84 -2.26 15.16
C THR A 189 -5.71 -2.88 14.36
N VAL A 190 -5.88 -2.95 13.04
CA VAL A 190 -4.83 -3.34 12.10
C VAL A 190 -4.46 -2.12 11.29
N LEU A 191 -3.20 -1.71 11.38
CA LEU A 191 -2.67 -0.56 10.66
C LEU A 191 -1.82 -1.03 9.46
N ASN A 192 -1.84 -0.24 8.38
CA ASN A 192 -0.90 -0.39 7.27
C ASN A 192 0.43 0.34 7.58
N ASN A 193 1.38 0.27 6.63
CA ASN A 193 2.67 0.93 6.77
C ASN A 193 2.58 2.48 6.83
N ASN A 194 1.44 3.05 6.47
CA ASN A 194 1.17 4.49 6.52
C ASN A 194 0.41 4.89 7.81
N GLU A 195 0.30 3.98 8.79
CA GLU A 195 -0.44 4.17 10.05
C GLU A 195 -1.96 4.36 9.86
N GLU A 196 -2.52 3.97 8.71
CA GLU A 196 -3.96 4.02 8.47
C GLU A 196 -4.63 2.72 8.91
N ILE A 197 -5.82 2.81 9.47
CA ILE A 197 -6.60 1.63 9.87
C ILE A 197 -7.09 0.92 8.62
N VAL A 198 -6.57 -0.28 8.37
CA VAL A 198 -6.94 -1.13 7.22
C VAL A 198 -7.83 -2.30 7.63
N GLY A 199 -8.01 -2.53 8.91
CA GLY A 199 -8.82 -3.62 9.41
C GLY A 199 -8.98 -3.60 10.92
N ALA A 200 -9.75 -4.55 11.41
CA ALA A 200 -9.98 -4.76 12.83
C ALA A 200 -9.90 -6.25 13.16
N ARG A 201 -9.50 -6.55 14.37
CA ARG A 201 -9.47 -7.91 14.93
C ARG A 201 -10.00 -7.92 16.35
N LEU A 202 -10.32 -9.09 16.83
CA LEU A 202 -10.72 -9.30 18.22
C LEU A 202 -9.79 -10.33 18.84
N PHE A 203 -9.19 -10.01 19.97
CA PHE A 203 -8.39 -10.95 20.75
C PHE A 203 -9.31 -11.63 21.76
N VAL A 204 -9.55 -12.92 21.58
CA VAL A 204 -10.50 -13.71 22.36
C VAL A 204 -9.72 -14.67 23.26
N PRO A 205 -9.90 -14.61 24.59
CA PRO A 205 -9.08 -15.39 25.52
C PRO A 205 -9.33 -16.90 25.44
N ALA A 206 -10.57 -17.30 25.23
CA ALA A 206 -10.97 -18.71 25.20
C ALA A 206 -12.30 -18.90 24.45
N PHE A 207 -12.65 -20.16 24.17
CA PHE A 207 -13.89 -20.52 23.46
C PHE A 207 -15.17 -20.25 24.24
N ASP A 208 -15.13 -20.20 25.55
CA ASP A 208 -16.26 -19.83 26.41
C ASP A 208 -16.74 -18.37 26.17
N SER A 209 -15.90 -17.57 25.54
CA SER A 209 -16.24 -16.20 25.11
C SER A 209 -17.14 -16.16 23.87
N PHE A 210 -17.41 -17.32 23.23
CA PHE A 210 -18.39 -17.44 22.16
C PHE A 210 -19.72 -17.93 22.71
N THR A 211 -20.79 -17.24 22.37
CA THR A 211 -22.16 -17.67 22.62
C THR A 211 -22.85 -17.91 21.28
N VAL A 212 -23.28 -19.12 21.00
CA VAL A 212 -24.05 -19.42 19.79
C VAL A 212 -25.46 -18.84 19.96
N LEU A 213 -25.81 -17.89 19.10
CA LEU A 213 -27.12 -17.26 19.05
C LEU A 213 -28.09 -18.02 18.14
N GLN A 214 -27.54 -18.59 17.06
CA GLN A 214 -28.27 -19.42 16.10
C GLN A 214 -27.29 -20.41 15.50
N GLU A 215 -27.61 -21.67 15.56
CA GLU A 215 -26.78 -22.72 14.96
C GLU A 215 -26.75 -22.61 13.44
N GLY A 216 -25.62 -22.92 12.86
CA GLY A 216 -25.44 -23.04 11.43
C GLY A 216 -26.15 -24.26 10.87
N VAL A 217 -26.51 -24.21 9.61
CA VAL A 217 -27.14 -25.35 8.93
C VAL A 217 -26.09 -26.43 8.74
N THR A 218 -26.27 -27.57 9.40
CA THR A 218 -25.34 -28.71 9.37
C THR A 218 -25.31 -29.40 8.00
N GLU A 219 -26.45 -29.43 7.30
CA GLU A 219 -26.57 -29.97 5.95
C GLU A 219 -26.86 -28.81 4.97
N PRO A 220 -25.87 -28.21 4.35
CA PRO A 220 -26.07 -27.00 3.54
C PRO A 220 -27.03 -27.20 2.37
N PHE A 221 -27.05 -28.40 1.78
CA PHE A 221 -27.92 -28.71 0.64
C PHE A 221 -29.37 -29.09 1.02
N SER A 222 -29.72 -29.06 2.31
CA SER A 222 -31.10 -29.19 2.78
C SER A 222 -31.89 -27.87 2.67
N LEU A 223 -31.18 -26.75 2.49
CA LEU A 223 -31.81 -25.44 2.29
C LEU A 223 -32.67 -25.43 1.02
N PRO A 224 -33.80 -24.69 1.00
CA PRO A 224 -34.61 -24.52 -0.19
C PRO A 224 -33.81 -23.87 -1.32
N ILE A 225 -34.01 -24.36 -2.54
CA ILE A 225 -33.34 -23.83 -3.72
C ILE A 225 -33.98 -22.49 -4.09
N GLN A 226 -33.18 -21.46 -4.12
CA GLN A 226 -33.56 -20.13 -4.61
C GLN A 226 -33.31 -20.06 -6.13
N PRO A 227 -34.33 -19.73 -6.94
CA PRO A 227 -34.14 -19.54 -8.38
C PRO A 227 -33.13 -18.40 -8.65
N LEU A 228 -32.27 -18.58 -9.66
CA LEU A 228 -31.31 -17.52 -10.05
C LEU A 228 -31.99 -16.23 -10.49
N ALA A 229 -33.24 -16.29 -10.96
CA ALA A 229 -34.02 -15.12 -11.34
C ALA A 229 -34.34 -14.20 -10.16
N GLU A 230 -34.43 -14.76 -8.96
CA GLU A 230 -34.74 -14.07 -7.72
C GLU A 230 -33.48 -13.65 -6.95
N PHE A 231 -32.31 -14.13 -7.41
CA PHE A 231 -31.04 -13.78 -6.77
C PHE A 231 -30.65 -12.35 -7.09
N GLN A 232 -30.69 -11.49 -6.09
CA GLN A 232 -30.39 -10.06 -6.19
C GLN A 232 -29.20 -9.71 -5.30
N ALA A 233 -28.70 -8.47 -5.44
CA ALA A 233 -27.71 -7.94 -4.51
C ALA A 233 -28.29 -7.94 -3.09
N PRO A 234 -27.65 -8.64 -2.14
CA PRO A 234 -28.22 -8.84 -0.81
C PRO A 234 -28.16 -7.57 0.03
N ASP A 235 -29.10 -7.43 0.95
CA ASP A 235 -28.95 -6.57 2.11
C ASP A 235 -28.04 -7.22 3.17
N ALA A 236 -27.72 -6.48 4.23
CA ALA A 236 -26.84 -6.99 5.29
C ALA A 236 -27.39 -8.23 6.00
N ALA A 237 -28.69 -8.39 6.09
CA ALA A 237 -29.33 -9.56 6.74
C ALA A 237 -29.28 -10.80 5.83
N GLN A 238 -29.44 -10.60 4.53
CA GLN A 238 -29.34 -11.67 3.52
C GLN A 238 -27.89 -12.13 3.35
N SER A 239 -26.91 -11.21 3.37
CA SER A 239 -25.48 -11.53 3.29
C SER A 239 -25.00 -12.44 4.43
N ALA A 240 -25.70 -12.42 5.56
CA ALA A 240 -25.38 -13.26 6.72
C ALA A 240 -25.97 -14.69 6.64
N LYS A 241 -26.81 -15.00 5.64
CA LYS A 241 -27.48 -16.30 5.51
C LYS A 241 -26.99 -17.05 4.28
N ARG A 242 -26.71 -18.33 4.46
CA ARG A 242 -26.39 -19.20 3.32
C ARG A 242 -27.60 -19.38 2.42
N THR A 243 -27.37 -19.32 1.13
CA THR A 243 -28.38 -19.45 0.08
C THR A 243 -28.02 -20.61 -0.81
N HIS A 244 -29.00 -21.46 -1.11
CA HIS A 244 -28.87 -22.60 -2.00
C HIS A 244 -29.37 -22.23 -3.40
N VAL A 245 -28.51 -22.34 -4.38
CA VAL A 245 -28.80 -22.08 -5.79
C VAL A 245 -28.47 -23.30 -6.64
N ARG A 246 -29.12 -23.41 -7.82
CA ARG A 246 -28.89 -24.46 -8.79
C ARG A 246 -28.65 -23.87 -10.17
N GLY A 247 -27.72 -24.44 -10.94
CA GLY A 247 -27.49 -24.01 -12.32
C GLY A 247 -26.54 -24.93 -13.06
N VAL A 248 -26.35 -24.65 -14.36
CA VAL A 248 -25.40 -25.36 -15.21
C VAL A 248 -24.11 -24.51 -15.30
N VAL A 249 -22.96 -25.14 -15.11
CA VAL A 249 -21.66 -24.51 -15.17
C VAL A 249 -21.38 -24.01 -16.58
N SER A 250 -21.26 -22.70 -16.74
CA SER A 250 -20.97 -22.06 -18.02
C SER A 250 -19.49 -21.69 -18.20
N LEU A 251 -18.77 -21.42 -17.11
CA LEU A 251 -17.34 -21.14 -17.12
C LEU A 251 -16.73 -21.49 -15.76
N ARG A 252 -15.51 -22.00 -15.77
CA ARG A 252 -14.73 -22.30 -14.57
C ARG A 252 -13.33 -21.69 -14.72
N TRP A 253 -12.89 -20.95 -13.71
CA TRP A 253 -11.52 -20.46 -13.62
C TRP A 253 -10.67 -21.28 -12.66
N PRO A 254 -9.37 -21.40 -12.92
CA PRO A 254 -8.46 -22.10 -12.02
C PRO A 254 -8.42 -21.52 -10.60
N THR A 255 -8.79 -20.24 -10.45
CA THR A 255 -8.81 -19.51 -9.18
C THR A 255 -10.01 -19.84 -8.28
N GLY A 256 -10.89 -20.79 -8.69
CA GLY A 256 -12.08 -21.18 -7.92
C GLY A 256 -13.33 -20.38 -8.24
N LYS A 257 -13.27 -19.44 -9.16
CA LYS A 257 -14.46 -18.75 -9.66
C LYS A 257 -15.17 -19.60 -10.70
N VAL A 258 -16.46 -19.71 -10.55
CA VAL A 258 -17.34 -20.51 -11.40
C VAL A 258 -18.54 -19.66 -11.78
N PHE A 259 -18.97 -19.78 -13.02
CA PHE A 259 -20.19 -19.14 -13.49
C PHE A 259 -21.21 -20.23 -13.75
N ILE A 260 -22.40 -20.06 -13.20
CA ILE A 260 -23.53 -20.94 -13.48
C ILE A 260 -24.65 -20.17 -14.16
N GLN A 261 -25.45 -20.89 -14.92
CA GLN A 261 -26.61 -20.32 -15.61
C GLN A 261 -27.83 -21.22 -15.46
N GLU A 262 -29.00 -20.60 -15.28
CA GLU A 262 -30.30 -21.25 -15.34
C GLU A 262 -31.36 -20.31 -15.93
N LYS A 263 -32.16 -20.76 -16.91
CA LYS A 263 -33.26 -19.99 -17.53
C LYS A 263 -32.88 -18.55 -17.94
N GLY A 264 -31.71 -18.40 -18.58
CA GLY A 264 -31.23 -17.11 -19.07
C GLY A 264 -30.73 -16.13 -17.97
N ARG A 265 -30.50 -16.63 -16.75
CA ARG A 265 -29.86 -15.88 -15.67
C ARG A 265 -28.55 -16.54 -15.31
N GLY A 266 -27.53 -15.73 -15.08
CA GLY A 266 -26.21 -16.20 -14.65
C GLY A 266 -25.83 -15.66 -13.28
N LEU A 267 -24.97 -16.40 -12.60
CA LEU A 267 -24.42 -16.05 -11.29
C LEU A 267 -22.94 -16.42 -11.21
N GLU A 268 -22.12 -15.53 -10.70
CA GLU A 268 -20.74 -15.81 -10.32
C GLU A 268 -20.74 -16.48 -8.94
N ILE A 269 -20.00 -17.57 -8.83
CA ILE A 269 -19.84 -18.33 -7.59
C ILE A 269 -18.35 -18.41 -7.29
N GLU A 270 -17.97 -18.14 -6.07
CA GLU A 270 -16.63 -18.39 -5.54
C GLU A 270 -16.67 -19.68 -4.71
N VAL A 271 -16.15 -20.75 -5.29
CA VAL A 271 -16.14 -22.07 -4.66
C VAL A 271 -15.04 -22.11 -3.61
N ILE A 272 -15.35 -22.67 -2.44
CA ILE A 272 -14.33 -22.96 -1.43
C ILE A 272 -13.37 -23.98 -2.07
N GLN A 273 -12.25 -23.50 -2.57
CA GLN A 273 -11.14 -24.38 -2.89
C GLN A 273 -10.46 -24.73 -1.58
N ALA A 274 -10.12 -26.00 -1.38
CA ALA A 274 -9.06 -26.35 -0.45
C ALA A 274 -7.82 -25.57 -0.91
N ARG A 275 -7.59 -24.40 -0.35
CA ARG A 275 -6.38 -23.63 -0.59
C ARG A 275 -5.25 -24.56 -0.21
N LYS A 276 -4.47 -24.99 -1.20
CA LYS A 276 -3.11 -25.44 -0.98
C LYS A 276 -2.33 -24.24 -0.47
N PHE A 277 -2.50 -23.92 0.79
CA PHE A 277 -1.48 -23.18 1.49
C PHE A 277 -0.31 -24.13 1.66
N ASN A 278 0.85 -23.71 1.22
CA ASN A 278 2.13 -24.26 1.65
C ASN A 278 2.36 -23.88 3.13
N ASP A 279 1.38 -24.14 3.96
CA ASP A 279 1.44 -23.95 5.39
C ASP A 279 1.49 -25.34 6.03
N PRO A 280 2.58 -25.71 6.68
CA PRO A 280 2.70 -27.00 7.35
C PRO A 280 1.66 -27.19 8.47
N GLU A 281 0.96 -26.17 8.91
CA GLU A 281 -0.08 -26.22 9.95
C GLU A 281 -1.52 -26.06 9.41
N GLY A 282 -1.72 -26.15 8.09
CA GLY A 282 -2.99 -26.32 7.39
C GLY A 282 -4.19 -25.57 7.91
N SER A 283 -4.59 -24.48 7.22
CA SER A 283 -5.94 -23.90 7.36
C SER A 283 -6.98 -24.95 6.96
N PHE A 284 -7.72 -25.45 7.91
CA PHE A 284 -8.73 -26.48 7.69
C PHE A 284 -10.08 -25.83 7.40
N HIS A 285 -10.55 -25.91 6.16
CA HIS A 285 -11.94 -25.68 5.83
C HIS A 285 -12.64 -27.07 5.78
N PRO A 286 -13.42 -27.43 6.78
CA PRO A 286 -14.17 -28.68 6.76
C PRO A 286 -15.25 -28.59 5.69
N GLY A 287 -15.21 -29.50 4.73
CA GLY A 287 -16.15 -29.55 3.60
C GLY A 287 -15.53 -29.33 2.23
N ALA A 288 -14.32 -28.83 2.13
CA ALA A 288 -13.61 -28.68 0.85
C ALA A 288 -13.06 -30.02 0.33
N SER A 289 -13.92 -30.97 0.01
CA SER A 289 -13.55 -32.00 -0.94
C SER A 289 -13.45 -31.33 -2.31
N PRO A 290 -12.39 -31.58 -3.07
CA PRO A 290 -12.31 -31.09 -4.44
C PRO A 290 -13.38 -31.81 -5.26
N VAL A 291 -14.58 -31.25 -5.30
CA VAL A 291 -15.63 -31.79 -6.18
C VAL A 291 -15.15 -31.49 -7.60
N ALA A 292 -14.76 -32.55 -8.32
CA ALA A 292 -14.45 -32.42 -9.72
C ALA A 292 -15.77 -32.20 -10.48
N PHE A 293 -15.92 -31.03 -11.05
CA PHE A 293 -17.00 -30.67 -11.96
C PHE A 293 -16.44 -29.93 -13.17
N GLU A 294 -17.14 -30.02 -14.27
CA GLU A 294 -16.72 -29.45 -15.54
C GLU A 294 -17.77 -28.47 -16.10
N VAL A 295 -17.40 -27.76 -17.13
CA VAL A 295 -18.32 -26.89 -17.88
C VAL A 295 -19.39 -27.79 -18.53
N GLY A 296 -20.65 -27.47 -18.31
CA GLY A 296 -21.80 -28.24 -18.74
C GLY A 296 -22.45 -29.05 -17.63
N ASP A 297 -21.81 -29.27 -16.50
CA ASP A 297 -22.40 -29.98 -15.36
C ASP A 297 -23.47 -29.12 -14.69
N ARG A 298 -24.54 -29.78 -14.25
CA ARG A 298 -25.51 -29.16 -13.36
C ARG A 298 -25.08 -29.33 -11.92
N ILE A 299 -24.98 -28.24 -11.22
CA ILE A 299 -24.53 -28.21 -9.83
C ILE A 299 -25.53 -27.52 -8.91
N ASP A 300 -25.54 -27.96 -7.66
CA ASP A 300 -26.05 -27.20 -6.54
C ASP A 300 -24.88 -26.45 -5.88
N ALA A 301 -25.12 -25.22 -5.48
CA ALA A 301 -24.17 -24.43 -4.74
C ALA A 301 -24.83 -23.77 -3.54
N VAL A 302 -24.20 -23.85 -2.38
CA VAL A 302 -24.68 -23.23 -1.14
C VAL A 302 -23.60 -22.34 -0.58
N GLY A 303 -23.83 -21.05 -0.60
CA GLY A 303 -22.86 -20.04 -0.18
C GLY A 303 -23.53 -18.81 0.37
N TYR A 304 -22.75 -17.79 0.56
CA TYR A 304 -23.24 -16.52 1.07
C TYR A 304 -23.44 -15.53 -0.06
N PRO A 305 -24.65 -14.96 -0.21
CA PRO A 305 -24.85 -13.90 -1.17
C PRO A 305 -24.07 -12.64 -0.76
N ALA A 306 -23.37 -12.07 -1.72
CA ALA A 306 -22.58 -10.85 -1.54
C ALA A 306 -22.77 -9.89 -2.73
N ASN A 307 -22.36 -8.67 -2.55
CA ASN A 307 -22.34 -7.66 -3.61
C ASN A 307 -20.91 -7.22 -3.87
N ARG A 308 -20.35 -7.60 -5.01
CA ARG A 308 -18.98 -7.25 -5.39
C ARG A 308 -19.00 -6.29 -6.58
N LYS A 309 -18.59 -5.03 -6.38
CA LYS A 309 -18.59 -3.98 -7.43
C LYS A 309 -19.96 -3.88 -8.13
N SER A 310 -21.04 -3.85 -7.37
CA SER A 310 -22.43 -3.79 -7.84
C SER A 310 -22.91 -5.05 -8.60
N LYS A 311 -22.22 -6.17 -8.46
CA LYS A 311 -22.63 -7.47 -9.02
C LYS A 311 -23.01 -8.42 -7.89
N PRO A 312 -24.16 -9.09 -7.97
CA PRO A 312 -24.49 -10.16 -7.03
C PRO A 312 -23.57 -11.36 -7.30
N VAL A 313 -22.98 -11.89 -6.25
CA VAL A 313 -22.10 -13.07 -6.28
C VAL A 313 -22.47 -14.01 -5.13
N LEU A 314 -22.14 -15.29 -5.26
CA LEU A 314 -22.24 -16.25 -4.17
C LEU A 314 -20.83 -16.58 -3.70
N GLU A 315 -20.47 -16.14 -2.51
CA GLU A 315 -19.15 -16.36 -1.93
C GLU A 315 -19.11 -17.61 -1.05
N GLU A 316 -17.91 -18.19 -0.95
CA GLU A 316 -17.64 -19.33 -0.07
C GLU A 316 -18.67 -20.47 -0.26
N ALA A 317 -18.85 -20.87 -1.51
CA ALA A 317 -19.86 -21.87 -1.85
C ALA A 317 -19.33 -23.30 -1.75
N ASP A 318 -20.08 -24.13 -1.03
CA ASP A 318 -20.02 -25.58 -1.17
C ASP A 318 -20.77 -26.00 -2.43
N VAL A 319 -20.20 -26.94 -3.19
CA VAL A 319 -20.73 -27.34 -4.47
C VAL A 319 -20.89 -28.85 -4.52
N ARG A 320 -22.02 -29.34 -5.10
CA ARG A 320 -22.19 -30.75 -5.47
C ARG A 320 -22.69 -30.88 -6.89
N VAL A 321 -22.25 -31.91 -7.59
CA VAL A 321 -22.75 -32.25 -8.92
C VAL A 321 -24.07 -33.00 -8.80
N ILE A 322 -25.08 -32.53 -9.54
CA ILE A 322 -26.40 -33.16 -9.60
C ILE A 322 -26.54 -34.02 -10.87
N ALA A 323 -26.06 -33.51 -11.99
CA ALA A 323 -26.04 -34.20 -13.25
C ALA A 323 -24.86 -33.75 -14.09
N PRO A 324 -24.03 -34.68 -14.60
CA PRO A 324 -22.92 -34.33 -15.47
C PRO A 324 -23.43 -34.03 -16.89
N ALA A 325 -22.65 -33.18 -17.61
CA ALA A 325 -22.76 -32.94 -19.05
C ALA A 325 -24.18 -32.63 -19.58
N VAL A 326 -24.96 -31.85 -18.82
CA VAL A 326 -26.34 -31.46 -19.26
C VAL A 326 -26.30 -30.59 -20.52
N GLY A 327 -25.16 -29.98 -20.79
CA GLY A 327 -24.98 -29.03 -21.87
C GLY A 327 -25.56 -27.66 -21.53
N ILE A 328 -25.01 -26.62 -22.17
CA ILE A 328 -25.45 -25.24 -22.01
C ILE A 328 -25.52 -24.58 -23.38
N ARG A 329 -26.62 -23.92 -23.68
CA ARG A 329 -26.79 -23.16 -24.91
C ARG A 329 -26.49 -21.67 -24.64
N ALA A 330 -25.74 -21.05 -25.54
CA ALA A 330 -25.52 -19.63 -25.48
C ALA A 330 -26.75 -18.86 -25.95
N ASP A 331 -27.07 -17.76 -25.24
CA ASP A 331 -28.15 -16.88 -25.64
C ASP A 331 -27.61 -15.82 -26.62
N PRO A 332 -28.35 -15.50 -27.72
CA PRO A 332 -27.91 -14.43 -28.60
C PRO A 332 -27.92 -13.08 -27.83
N LEU A 333 -26.82 -12.34 -27.91
CA LEU A 333 -26.67 -11.05 -27.27
C LEU A 333 -26.73 -9.92 -28.28
N GLN A 334 -27.64 -8.97 -28.05
CA GLN A 334 -27.59 -7.67 -28.71
C GLN A 334 -26.67 -6.74 -27.90
N PRO A 335 -25.53 -6.26 -28.45
CA PRO A 335 -24.56 -5.45 -27.73
C PRO A 335 -25.15 -4.16 -27.11
N SER A 336 -26.18 -3.60 -27.71
CA SER A 336 -26.92 -2.44 -27.16
C SER A 336 -27.58 -2.71 -25.80
N LEU A 337 -27.95 -3.97 -25.52
CA LEU A 337 -28.58 -4.40 -24.27
C LEU A 337 -27.61 -5.02 -23.27
N ALA A 338 -26.32 -5.06 -23.60
CA ALA A 338 -25.31 -5.72 -22.78
C ALA A 338 -24.95 -4.97 -21.48
N LEU A 339 -25.33 -3.71 -21.33
CA LEU A 339 -24.97 -2.85 -20.19
C LEU A 339 -25.86 -3.07 -18.94
N ASP A 340 -26.90 -3.86 -19.04
CA ASP A 340 -27.69 -4.22 -17.87
C ASP A 340 -26.94 -5.19 -16.98
N ALA A 341 -26.54 -4.74 -15.79
CA ALA A 341 -25.80 -5.57 -14.83
C ALA A 341 -26.53 -6.87 -14.46
N ARG A 342 -27.86 -6.89 -14.58
CA ARG A 342 -28.69 -8.09 -14.35
C ARG A 342 -28.51 -9.16 -15.42
N LYS A 343 -27.91 -8.80 -16.56
CA LYS A 343 -27.61 -9.73 -17.67
C LYS A 343 -26.18 -10.28 -17.62
N GLY A 344 -25.40 -9.95 -16.59
CA GLY A 344 -24.06 -10.47 -16.36
C GLY A 344 -24.03 -11.97 -16.08
N ALA A 345 -22.84 -12.53 -16.10
CA ALA A 345 -22.54 -13.92 -15.75
C ALA A 345 -23.25 -14.99 -16.60
N ARG A 346 -23.82 -14.66 -17.77
CA ARG A 346 -24.48 -15.58 -18.69
C ARG A 346 -23.58 -15.98 -19.84
N LEU A 347 -23.74 -17.18 -20.35
CA LEU A 347 -23.14 -17.59 -21.60
C LEU A 347 -23.95 -16.98 -22.75
N VAL A 348 -23.28 -16.20 -23.57
CA VAL A 348 -23.88 -15.50 -24.71
C VAL A 348 -23.08 -15.72 -25.98
N GLU A 349 -23.73 -15.52 -27.12
CA GLU A 349 -23.06 -15.47 -28.42
C GLU A 349 -23.27 -14.10 -29.09
N VAL A 350 -22.23 -13.60 -29.72
CA VAL A 350 -22.20 -12.30 -30.40
C VAL A 350 -21.56 -12.45 -31.77
N HIS A 351 -22.22 -11.92 -32.79
CA HIS A 351 -21.61 -11.75 -34.12
C HIS A 351 -20.84 -10.44 -34.13
N ALA A 352 -19.53 -10.50 -34.38
CA ALA A 352 -18.64 -9.36 -34.30
C ALA A 352 -17.64 -9.33 -35.44
N SER A 353 -17.04 -8.17 -35.64
CA SER A 353 -15.85 -7.99 -36.49
C SER A 353 -14.61 -7.91 -35.61
N PHE A 354 -13.58 -8.63 -35.92
CA PHE A 354 -12.28 -8.57 -35.27
C PHE A 354 -11.58 -7.25 -35.61
N ILE A 355 -11.06 -6.55 -34.60
CA ILE A 355 -10.27 -5.33 -34.79
C ILE A 355 -8.79 -5.66 -34.66
N GLU A 356 -8.35 -6.09 -33.48
CA GLU A 356 -6.96 -6.39 -33.19
C GLU A 356 -6.82 -7.30 -31.95
N GLN A 357 -5.64 -7.87 -31.78
CA GLN A 357 -5.25 -8.55 -30.56
C GLN A 357 -4.53 -7.55 -29.64
N ILE A 358 -5.01 -7.41 -28.41
CA ILE A 358 -4.47 -6.48 -27.43
C ILE A 358 -3.45 -7.19 -26.55
N PRO A 359 -2.36 -6.52 -26.10
CA PRO A 359 -1.43 -7.08 -25.12
C PRO A 359 -2.14 -7.48 -23.81
N PRO A 360 -1.61 -8.47 -23.07
CA PRO A 360 -2.09 -8.78 -21.71
C PRO A 360 -1.99 -7.53 -20.82
N ASP A 361 -2.90 -7.39 -19.88
CA ASP A 361 -2.84 -6.38 -18.82
C ASP A 361 -2.43 -7.02 -17.49
N ASP A 362 -2.01 -6.19 -16.53
CA ASP A 362 -1.57 -6.64 -15.20
C ASP A 362 -2.70 -7.32 -14.41
N GLU A 363 -3.97 -6.94 -14.67
CA GLU A 363 -5.14 -7.54 -14.02
C GLU A 363 -5.45 -8.95 -14.53
N SER A 364 -5.16 -9.23 -15.81
CA SER A 364 -5.50 -10.50 -16.47
C SER A 364 -4.40 -11.55 -16.34
N GLY A 365 -3.18 -11.13 -16.09
CA GLY A 365 -2.00 -11.98 -16.10
C GLY A 365 -1.53 -12.40 -17.52
N PRO A 366 -0.32 -12.93 -17.63
CA PRO A 366 0.32 -13.21 -18.93
C PRO A 366 -0.32 -14.35 -19.73
N SER A 367 -1.19 -15.14 -19.10
CA SER A 367 -1.83 -16.32 -19.72
C SER A 367 -3.14 -15.98 -20.42
N VAL A 368 -3.62 -14.74 -20.39
CA VAL A 368 -4.89 -14.32 -20.99
C VAL A 368 -4.65 -13.64 -22.33
N ARG A 369 -5.23 -14.19 -23.39
CA ARG A 369 -5.27 -13.55 -24.70
C ARG A 369 -6.50 -12.67 -24.81
N ARG A 370 -6.30 -11.48 -25.36
CA ARG A 370 -7.31 -10.44 -25.44
C ARG A 370 -7.52 -10.07 -26.91
N TYR A 371 -8.78 -10.09 -27.34
CA TYR A 371 -9.19 -9.78 -28.69
C TYR A 371 -10.16 -8.63 -28.68
N LEU A 372 -9.85 -7.53 -29.35
CA LEU A 372 -10.76 -6.42 -29.51
C LEU A 372 -11.70 -6.73 -30.68
N CYS A 373 -12.99 -6.67 -30.41
CA CYS A 373 -14.03 -6.94 -31.38
C CYS A 373 -15.05 -5.80 -31.40
N GLU A 374 -15.77 -5.65 -32.50
CA GLU A 374 -16.81 -4.66 -32.69
C GLU A 374 -18.11 -5.33 -33.17
N ALA A 375 -19.22 -5.01 -32.50
CA ALA A 375 -20.55 -5.44 -32.91
C ALA A 375 -21.55 -4.28 -32.65
N ASP A 376 -22.44 -4.00 -33.62
CA ASP A 376 -23.42 -2.91 -33.56
C ASP A 376 -22.80 -1.56 -33.13
N ASN A 377 -21.67 -1.23 -33.74
CA ASN A 377 -20.91 0.01 -33.47
C ASN A 377 -20.39 0.14 -32.01
N ARG A 378 -20.31 -0.97 -31.28
CA ARG A 378 -19.74 -1.06 -29.94
C ARG A 378 -18.54 -1.98 -29.93
N ARG A 379 -17.47 -1.49 -29.33
CA ARG A 379 -16.26 -2.29 -29.12
C ARG A 379 -16.37 -3.03 -27.83
N PHE A 380 -15.94 -4.26 -27.82
CA PHE A 380 -15.85 -5.09 -26.62
C PHE A 380 -14.62 -5.97 -26.67
N GLU A 381 -14.23 -6.49 -25.54
CA GLU A 381 -13.07 -7.35 -25.41
C GLU A 381 -13.52 -8.80 -25.21
N ALA A 382 -12.98 -9.71 -26.03
CA ALA A 382 -13.10 -11.14 -25.82
C ALA A 382 -11.79 -11.68 -25.23
N ARG A 383 -11.88 -12.38 -24.12
CA ARG A 383 -10.76 -12.92 -23.36
C ARG A 383 -10.74 -14.42 -23.38
N LEU A 384 -9.58 -15.01 -23.65
CA LEU A 384 -9.34 -16.44 -23.62
C LEU A 384 -8.23 -16.77 -22.64
N THR A 385 -8.54 -17.59 -21.63
CA THR A 385 -7.56 -18.08 -20.67
C THR A 385 -6.91 -19.36 -21.19
N GLY A 386 -5.57 -19.46 -21.15
CA GLY A 386 -4.84 -20.67 -21.50
C GLY A 386 -3.88 -20.52 -22.67
N ALA A 387 -2.98 -21.51 -22.82
CA ALA A 387 -1.88 -21.48 -23.77
C ALA A 387 -2.24 -21.90 -25.21
N GLN A 388 -3.44 -22.45 -25.44
CA GLN A 388 -3.79 -22.96 -26.77
C GLN A 388 -4.00 -21.82 -27.78
N PRO A 389 -3.27 -21.81 -28.89
CA PRO A 389 -3.46 -20.80 -29.94
C PRO A 389 -4.79 -21.01 -30.68
N LEU A 390 -5.35 -19.92 -31.21
CA LEU A 390 -6.41 -20.02 -32.19
C LEU A 390 -5.90 -20.78 -33.41
N LYS A 391 -6.75 -21.65 -34.00
CA LYS A 391 -6.40 -22.43 -35.20
C LYS A 391 -6.30 -21.55 -36.47
N THR A 392 -6.82 -20.34 -36.42
CA THR A 392 -6.92 -19.44 -37.57
C THR A 392 -6.27 -18.10 -37.27
N THR A 393 -5.44 -17.60 -38.18
CA THR A 393 -4.92 -16.23 -38.11
C THR A 393 -6.05 -15.26 -38.44
N LEU A 394 -6.39 -14.38 -37.50
CA LEU A 394 -7.43 -13.37 -37.69
C LEU A 394 -6.85 -12.12 -38.33
N LEU A 395 -7.52 -11.65 -39.39
CA LEU A 395 -7.21 -10.37 -40.03
C LEU A 395 -8.21 -9.30 -39.53
N PRO A 396 -7.80 -8.03 -39.36
CA PRO A 396 -8.71 -6.95 -39.04
C PRO A 396 -9.91 -6.92 -40.02
N GLY A 397 -11.13 -6.82 -39.44
CA GLY A 397 -12.38 -6.89 -40.20
C GLY A 397 -12.93 -8.30 -40.41
N SER A 398 -12.24 -9.37 -40.01
CA SER A 398 -12.77 -10.75 -40.05
C SER A 398 -14.07 -10.85 -39.23
N ARG A 399 -15.07 -11.50 -39.84
CA ARG A 399 -16.34 -11.75 -39.14
C ARG A 399 -16.22 -12.98 -38.29
N LEU A 400 -16.61 -12.81 -37.05
CA LEU A 400 -16.52 -13.82 -36.00
C LEU A 400 -17.87 -14.02 -35.32
N LYS A 401 -18.09 -15.24 -34.85
CA LYS A 401 -19.08 -15.53 -33.82
C LYS A 401 -18.29 -15.80 -32.54
N VAL A 402 -18.50 -14.99 -31.54
CA VAL A 402 -17.82 -15.07 -30.25
C VAL A 402 -18.80 -15.57 -29.21
N THR A 403 -18.53 -16.73 -28.64
CA THR A 403 -19.30 -17.29 -27.51
C THR A 403 -18.51 -17.09 -26.23
N GLY A 404 -19.14 -16.61 -25.19
CA GLY A 404 -18.46 -16.41 -23.92
C GLY A 404 -19.39 -15.99 -22.79
N VAL A 405 -18.88 -16.06 -21.58
CA VAL A 405 -19.60 -15.56 -20.40
C VAL A 405 -19.43 -14.04 -20.33
N ILE A 406 -20.54 -13.32 -20.31
CA ILE A 406 -20.53 -11.86 -20.28
C ILE A 406 -20.20 -11.35 -18.88
N GLU A 407 -19.25 -10.42 -18.82
CA GLU A 407 -18.95 -9.62 -17.64
C GLU A 407 -19.24 -8.15 -17.93
N VAL A 408 -20.21 -7.57 -17.23
CA VAL A 408 -20.57 -6.15 -17.35
C VAL A 408 -19.62 -5.32 -16.51
N ARG A 409 -19.00 -4.28 -17.10
CA ARG A 409 -18.14 -3.31 -16.40
C ARG A 409 -18.84 -1.96 -16.29
N PRO A 410 -19.00 -1.40 -15.09
CA PRO A 410 -19.79 -0.21 -14.87
C PRO A 410 -19.11 1.12 -15.30
N ASN A 411 -18.12 1.09 -16.18
CA ASN A 411 -17.46 2.33 -16.63
C ASN A 411 -17.93 2.72 -18.06
N PRO A 412 -18.94 3.61 -18.20
CA PRO A 412 -19.48 4.01 -19.49
C PRO A 412 -18.53 4.89 -20.32
N THR A 413 -17.45 5.42 -19.74
CA THR A 413 -16.48 6.28 -20.42
C THR A 413 -15.27 5.51 -20.99
N SER A 414 -15.20 4.20 -20.78
CA SER A 414 -14.15 3.39 -21.37
C SER A 414 -14.37 3.24 -22.88
N PRO A 415 -13.39 3.55 -23.73
CA PRO A 415 -13.47 3.35 -25.19
C PRO A 415 -13.63 1.85 -25.57
N MET A 416 -13.49 0.95 -24.61
CA MET A 416 -13.61 -0.51 -24.78
C MET A 416 -15.00 -1.08 -24.45
N GLY A 417 -16.06 -0.28 -24.49
CA GLY A 417 -17.41 -0.74 -24.19
C GLY A 417 -17.62 -1.14 -22.72
N GLY A 418 -18.87 -1.24 -22.31
CA GLY A 418 -19.23 -1.55 -20.92
C GLY A 418 -19.25 -3.04 -20.56
N PHE A 419 -18.75 -3.94 -21.41
CA PHE A 419 -18.72 -5.39 -21.15
C PHE A 419 -17.54 -6.09 -21.82
N LEU A 420 -17.22 -7.27 -21.32
CA LEU A 420 -16.28 -8.20 -21.95
C LEU A 420 -16.87 -9.62 -21.96
N LEU A 421 -16.33 -10.47 -22.81
CA LEU A 421 -16.72 -11.88 -22.94
C LEU A 421 -15.55 -12.79 -22.54
N TRP A 422 -15.78 -13.69 -21.62
CA TRP A 422 -14.84 -14.73 -21.25
C TRP A 422 -15.12 -16.00 -22.02
N MET A 423 -14.24 -16.34 -22.95
CA MET A 423 -14.30 -17.57 -23.73
C MET A 423 -13.79 -18.76 -22.91
N ARG A 424 -14.43 -19.91 -23.04
CA ARG A 424 -14.08 -21.15 -22.33
C ARG A 424 -12.94 -21.90 -23.01
N SER A 425 -12.90 -21.80 -24.36
CA SER A 425 -11.94 -22.49 -25.18
C SER A 425 -11.74 -21.75 -26.51
N PRO A 426 -10.70 -22.07 -27.30
CA PRO A 426 -10.52 -21.51 -28.63
C PRO A 426 -11.69 -21.77 -29.59
N THR A 427 -12.49 -22.80 -29.37
CA THR A 427 -13.66 -23.13 -30.19
C THR A 427 -14.83 -22.18 -29.97
N ASP A 428 -14.82 -21.40 -28.90
CA ASP A 428 -15.82 -20.37 -28.64
C ASP A 428 -15.66 -19.13 -29.57
N LEU A 429 -14.57 -19.10 -30.34
CA LEU A 429 -14.35 -18.13 -31.40
C LEU A 429 -14.44 -18.84 -32.77
N GLU A 430 -15.59 -18.71 -33.40
CA GLU A 430 -15.86 -19.29 -34.72
C GLU A 430 -15.63 -18.24 -35.81
N TYR A 431 -14.77 -18.59 -36.78
CA TYR A 431 -14.51 -17.75 -37.95
C TYR A 431 -15.63 -17.87 -38.97
N LEU A 432 -16.35 -16.78 -39.23
CA LEU A 432 -17.48 -16.77 -40.16
C LEU A 432 -17.13 -16.30 -41.57
N GLY A 433 -15.99 -15.62 -41.71
CA GLY A 433 -15.59 -15.19 -43.05
C GLY A 433 -14.56 -14.07 -43.04
N ALA A 434 -13.90 -13.90 -44.18
CA ALA A 434 -12.96 -12.83 -44.41
C ALA A 434 -13.65 -11.44 -44.29
N PRO A 435 -12.86 -10.38 -44.02
CA PRO A 435 -13.39 -9.02 -44.06
C PRO A 435 -14.09 -8.82 -45.41
N PRO A 436 -15.23 -8.12 -45.49
CA PRO A 436 -15.93 -7.90 -46.71
C PRO A 436 -15.02 -7.18 -47.73
N ILE A 437 -14.44 -7.97 -48.65
CA ILE A 437 -13.68 -7.44 -49.76
C ILE A 437 -14.68 -6.59 -50.54
N TRP A 438 -14.40 -5.33 -50.62
CA TRP A 438 -15.15 -4.22 -51.23
C TRP A 438 -16.00 -4.67 -52.43
N LYS A 439 -17.27 -4.31 -52.42
CA LYS A 439 -18.16 -4.62 -53.53
C LYS A 439 -17.49 -4.12 -54.82
N THR A 440 -17.13 -5.05 -55.70
CA THR A 440 -16.37 -4.81 -56.94
C THR A 440 -16.94 -3.68 -57.82
N ARG A 441 -18.21 -3.40 -57.73
CA ARG A 441 -18.86 -2.28 -58.43
C ARG A 441 -18.47 -0.90 -57.94
N GLU A 442 -18.18 -0.73 -56.64
CA GLU A 442 -17.72 0.55 -56.09
C GLU A 442 -16.21 0.76 -56.40
N MET A 443 -15.43 -0.30 -56.41
CA MET A 443 -14.04 -0.21 -56.83
C MET A 443 -13.89 0.25 -58.30
N VAL A 444 -14.75 -0.27 -59.22
CA VAL A 444 -14.76 0.17 -60.60
C VAL A 444 -15.16 1.66 -60.72
N ARG A 445 -16.14 2.12 -59.95
CA ARG A 445 -16.51 3.55 -59.90
C ARG A 445 -15.35 4.41 -59.35
N ILE A 446 -14.70 3.94 -58.28
CA ILE A 446 -13.56 4.62 -57.68
C ILE A 446 -12.40 4.66 -58.68
N LEU A 447 -12.10 3.57 -59.42
CA LEU A 447 -11.05 3.50 -60.42
C LEU A 447 -11.31 4.45 -61.59
N VAL A 448 -12.56 4.59 -62.07
CA VAL A 448 -12.95 5.54 -63.11
C VAL A 448 -12.84 6.99 -62.61
N VAL A 449 -13.26 7.27 -61.38
CA VAL A 449 -13.11 8.59 -60.78
C VAL A 449 -11.64 8.93 -60.50
N VAL A 450 -10.84 7.95 -60.05
CA VAL A 450 -9.39 8.09 -59.84
C VAL A 450 -8.64 8.28 -61.18
N GLY A 451 -9.07 7.60 -62.25
CA GLY A 451 -8.51 7.78 -63.60
C GLY A 451 -8.78 9.18 -64.16
N LEU A 452 -9.98 9.70 -63.97
CA LEU A 452 -10.34 11.09 -64.37
C LEU A 452 -9.61 12.12 -63.50
N ALA A 453 -9.51 11.85 -62.17
CA ALA A 453 -8.75 12.69 -61.27
C ALA A 453 -7.24 12.68 -61.53
N ALA A 454 -6.71 11.55 -61.99
CA ALA A 454 -5.28 11.44 -62.41
C ALA A 454 -4.98 12.28 -63.66
N LEU A 455 -5.90 12.34 -64.65
CA LEU A 455 -5.76 13.21 -65.84
C LEU A 455 -5.83 14.70 -65.47
N VAL A 456 -6.68 15.07 -64.56
CA VAL A 456 -6.73 16.44 -64.02
C VAL A 456 -5.51 16.72 -63.13
N GLY A 457 -5.03 15.70 -62.39
CA GLY A 457 -3.85 15.78 -61.54
C GLY A 457 -2.55 16.01 -62.29
N VAL A 458 -2.38 15.43 -63.51
CA VAL A 458 -1.18 15.66 -64.34
C VAL A 458 -1.10 17.13 -64.80
N GLY A 459 -2.23 17.77 -65.08
CA GLY A 459 -2.27 19.21 -65.38
C GLY A 459 -1.94 20.08 -64.14
N TRP A 460 -2.38 19.63 -62.96
CA TRP A 460 -2.13 20.32 -61.69
C TRP A 460 -0.69 20.18 -61.21
N ILE A 461 -0.06 19.03 -61.46
CA ILE A 461 1.33 18.76 -61.06
C ILE A 461 2.29 19.72 -61.79
N ALA A 462 1.98 20.08 -63.03
CA ALA A 462 2.79 21.06 -63.80
C ALA A 462 2.71 22.47 -63.17
N LEU A 463 1.57 22.83 -62.60
CA LEU A 463 1.37 24.12 -61.91
C LEU A 463 1.97 24.10 -60.48
N LEU A 464 1.86 22.97 -59.80
CA LEU A 464 2.40 22.82 -58.41
C LEU A 464 3.93 22.76 -58.37
N ARG A 465 4.58 22.23 -59.42
CA ARG A 465 6.06 22.21 -59.51
C ARG A 465 6.67 23.61 -59.44
N ARG A 466 5.96 24.64 -59.91
CA ARG A 466 6.41 26.04 -59.75
C ARG A 466 6.22 26.60 -58.35
N GLN A 467 5.24 26.13 -57.63
CA GLN A 467 4.96 26.60 -56.27
C GLN A 467 5.77 25.87 -55.17
N VAL A 468 6.16 24.61 -55.47
CA VAL A 468 6.89 23.75 -54.51
C VAL A 468 8.34 24.22 -54.30
N SER A 469 9.00 24.82 -55.34
CA SER A 469 10.36 25.30 -55.17
C SER A 469 10.51 26.48 -54.20
N GLN A 470 9.45 27.27 -54.00
CA GLN A 470 9.46 28.38 -53.06
C GLN A 470 9.14 27.93 -51.60
N ARG A 471 8.35 26.87 -51.46
CA ARG A 471 8.01 26.38 -50.11
C ARG A 471 9.02 25.40 -49.51
N THR A 472 9.86 24.76 -50.38
CA THR A 472 10.90 23.84 -49.90
C THR A 472 12.02 24.56 -49.12
N ALA A 473 12.27 25.85 -49.38
CA ALA A 473 13.20 26.61 -48.57
C ALA A 473 12.66 26.91 -47.15
N GLN A 474 11.34 27.21 -47.06
CA GLN A 474 10.70 27.47 -45.78
C GLN A 474 10.53 26.20 -44.94
N LEU A 475 10.32 25.05 -45.59
CA LEU A 475 10.21 23.77 -44.91
C LEU A 475 11.56 23.25 -44.36
N ARG A 476 12.69 23.62 -45.04
CA ARG A 476 14.02 23.27 -44.53
C ARG A 476 14.31 23.97 -43.20
N ASP A 477 14.00 25.26 -43.09
CA ASP A 477 14.19 26.01 -41.84
C ASP A 477 13.26 25.52 -40.71
N ALA A 478 12.01 25.18 -41.03
CA ALA A 478 11.08 24.60 -40.09
C ALA A 478 11.49 23.19 -39.62
N ASN A 479 12.05 22.39 -40.55
CA ASN A 479 12.51 21.04 -40.23
C ASN A 479 13.77 21.05 -39.37
N GLU A 480 14.67 22.02 -39.57
CA GLU A 480 15.83 22.18 -38.70
C GLU A 480 15.45 22.57 -37.27
N LYS A 481 14.46 23.46 -37.10
CA LYS A 481 13.89 23.83 -35.80
C LYS A 481 13.18 22.66 -35.15
N LEU A 482 12.45 21.84 -35.95
CA LEU A 482 11.78 20.64 -35.45
C LEU A 482 12.77 19.58 -34.99
N HIS A 483 13.88 19.38 -35.75
CA HIS A 483 14.93 18.45 -35.34
C HIS A 483 15.61 18.87 -34.04
N GLN A 484 15.84 20.17 -33.87
CA GLN A 484 16.37 20.69 -32.60
C GLN A 484 15.39 20.47 -31.43
N ALA A 485 14.09 20.69 -31.66
CA ALA A 485 13.06 20.44 -30.63
C ALA A 485 12.92 18.94 -30.28
N LEU A 486 12.95 18.06 -31.31
CA LEU A 486 12.92 16.62 -31.13
C LEU A 486 14.17 16.06 -30.45
N ALA A 487 15.35 16.65 -30.73
CA ALA A 487 16.58 16.29 -30.01
C ALA A 487 16.45 16.61 -28.51
N LYS A 488 15.92 17.78 -28.19
CA LYS A 488 15.71 18.21 -26.81
C LYS A 488 14.65 17.36 -26.09
N GLU A 489 13.59 16.97 -26.79
CA GLU A 489 12.57 16.06 -26.24
C GLU A 489 13.13 14.65 -25.98
N ARG A 490 13.97 14.16 -26.91
CA ARG A 490 14.63 12.85 -26.72
C ARG A 490 15.58 12.86 -25.54
N GLU A 491 16.34 13.93 -25.38
CA GLU A 491 17.23 14.11 -24.23
C GLU A 491 16.46 14.10 -22.91
N LEU A 492 15.34 14.81 -22.85
CA LEU A 492 14.45 14.82 -21.67
C LEU A 492 13.84 13.45 -21.40
N ARG A 493 13.42 12.73 -22.44
CA ARG A 493 12.91 11.35 -22.29
C ARG A 493 13.98 10.39 -21.80
N GLN A 494 15.21 10.54 -22.31
CA GLN A 494 16.35 9.73 -21.89
C GLN A 494 16.67 9.98 -20.42
N LEU A 495 16.70 11.25 -19.99
CA LEU A 495 16.92 11.63 -18.60
C LEU A 495 15.82 11.04 -17.68
N LYS A 496 14.56 11.14 -18.12
CA LYS A 496 13.42 10.55 -17.38
C LYS A 496 13.52 9.02 -17.28
N SER A 497 13.90 8.37 -18.38
CA SER A 497 14.08 6.91 -18.40
C SER A 497 15.24 6.46 -17.50
N ASN A 498 16.36 7.16 -17.56
CA ASN A 498 17.52 6.91 -16.71
C ASN A 498 17.16 7.11 -15.22
N PHE A 499 16.38 8.14 -14.91
CA PHE A 499 15.89 8.40 -13.56
C PHE A 499 15.08 7.22 -13.02
N VAL A 500 14.07 6.75 -13.77
CA VAL A 500 13.23 5.60 -13.39
C VAL A 500 14.06 4.33 -13.20
N SER A 501 15.03 4.09 -14.08
CA SER A 501 15.94 2.93 -13.99
C SER A 501 16.80 2.97 -12.73
N LEU A 502 17.38 4.15 -12.43
CA LEU A 502 18.22 4.35 -11.25
C LEU A 502 17.42 4.21 -9.95
N VAL A 503 16.23 4.81 -9.88
CA VAL A 503 15.32 4.64 -8.74
C VAL A 503 15.02 3.17 -8.51
N SER A 504 14.67 2.44 -9.57
CA SER A 504 14.35 1.00 -9.49
C SER A 504 15.55 0.17 -8.99
N HIS A 505 16.75 0.51 -9.43
CA HIS A 505 17.98 -0.16 -8.99
C HIS A 505 18.24 0.07 -7.50
N GLU A 506 18.11 1.33 -7.05
CA GLU A 506 18.36 1.71 -5.65
C GLU A 506 17.30 1.13 -4.68
N PHE A 507 16.08 0.87 -5.15
CA PHE A 507 15.07 0.13 -4.38
C PHE A 507 15.36 -1.38 -4.31
N ARG A 508 15.90 -1.97 -5.38
CA ARG A 508 16.13 -3.42 -5.44
C ARG A 508 17.16 -3.89 -4.41
N THR A 509 18.21 -3.10 -4.19
CA THR A 509 19.29 -3.46 -3.28
C THR A 509 18.82 -3.63 -1.82
N PRO A 510 18.15 -2.65 -1.18
CA PRO A 510 17.65 -2.83 0.18
C PRO A 510 16.56 -3.91 0.26
N LEU A 511 15.73 -4.06 -0.78
CA LEU A 511 14.73 -5.12 -0.84
C LEU A 511 15.39 -6.50 -0.86
N GLY A 512 16.48 -6.67 -1.63
CA GLY A 512 17.27 -7.91 -1.64
C GLY A 512 17.87 -8.24 -0.28
N ILE A 513 18.34 -7.22 0.45
CA ILE A 513 18.86 -7.41 1.82
C ILE A 513 17.73 -7.85 2.76
N ILE A 514 16.55 -7.23 2.65
CA ILE A 514 15.38 -7.61 3.47
C ILE A 514 15.00 -9.06 3.20
N MET A 515 14.91 -9.46 1.92
CA MET A 515 14.57 -10.83 1.53
C MET A 515 15.62 -11.82 2.03
N SER A 516 16.89 -11.59 1.71
CA SER A 516 17.98 -12.49 2.11
C SER A 516 18.12 -12.62 3.63
N SER A 517 18.01 -11.50 4.36
CA SER A 517 18.04 -11.56 5.83
C SER A 517 16.79 -12.25 6.40
N GLY A 518 15.63 -12.10 5.72
CA GLY A 518 14.40 -12.82 6.04
C GLY A 518 14.53 -14.32 5.83
N GLU A 519 15.03 -14.75 4.67
CA GLU A 519 15.31 -16.15 4.32
C GLU A 519 16.32 -16.78 5.32
N ILE A 520 17.40 -16.06 5.65
CA ILE A 520 18.38 -16.52 6.65
C ILE A 520 17.72 -16.73 8.02
N LEU A 521 16.82 -15.82 8.40
CA LEU A 521 16.09 -15.96 9.66
C LEU A 521 15.04 -17.07 9.62
N GLU A 522 14.43 -17.33 8.45
CA GLU A 522 13.44 -18.39 8.26
C GLU A 522 14.10 -19.78 8.22
N ASP A 523 15.14 -19.95 7.37
CA ASP A 523 15.75 -21.24 7.12
C ASP A 523 16.69 -21.70 8.23
N TYR A 524 17.35 -20.75 8.93
CA TYR A 524 18.43 -21.04 9.88
C TYR A 524 18.12 -20.58 11.31
N HIS A 525 16.88 -20.23 11.61
CA HIS A 525 16.46 -19.66 12.89
C HIS A 525 16.97 -20.42 14.13
N GLU A 526 16.97 -21.74 14.08
CA GLU A 526 17.44 -22.58 15.20
C GLU A 526 18.97 -22.67 15.30
N GLN A 527 19.68 -22.42 14.21
CA GLN A 527 21.12 -22.55 14.10
C GLN A 527 21.87 -21.24 14.34
N LEU A 528 21.16 -20.11 14.19
CA LEU A 528 21.73 -18.79 14.41
C LEU A 528 21.84 -18.49 15.91
N ASP A 529 23.02 -18.06 16.34
CA ASP A 529 23.21 -17.50 17.66
C ASP A 529 22.41 -16.18 17.85
N PRO A 530 22.14 -15.76 19.09
CA PRO A 530 21.33 -14.57 19.35
C PRO A 530 21.89 -13.27 18.76
N GLU A 531 23.20 -13.19 18.58
CA GLU A 531 23.89 -12.01 18.03
C GLU A 531 23.69 -11.95 16.52
N SER A 532 23.94 -13.03 15.80
CA SER A 532 23.71 -13.15 14.37
C SER A 532 22.24 -12.94 14.00
N ARG A 533 21.32 -13.45 14.81
CA ARG A 533 19.87 -13.19 14.61
C ARG A 533 19.53 -11.71 14.76
N ARG A 534 20.11 -11.06 15.77
CA ARG A 534 19.95 -9.62 15.98
C ARG A 534 20.52 -8.80 14.82
N GLU A 535 21.65 -9.22 14.27
CA GLU A 535 22.26 -8.60 13.11
C GLU A 535 21.35 -8.66 11.88
N GLN A 536 20.72 -9.82 11.59
CA GLN A 536 19.78 -9.95 10.47
C GLN A 536 18.56 -9.07 10.66
N LEU A 537 17.96 -9.05 11.84
CA LEU A 537 16.85 -8.16 12.14
C LEU A 537 17.23 -6.69 12.00
N GLN A 538 18.42 -6.31 12.45
CA GLN A 538 18.92 -4.95 12.27
C GLN A 538 19.19 -4.62 10.80
N ALA A 539 19.63 -5.58 9.99
CA ALA A 539 19.80 -5.39 8.55
C ALA A 539 18.46 -5.11 7.85
N ILE A 540 17.41 -5.86 8.22
CA ILE A 540 16.05 -5.61 7.75
C ILE A 540 15.59 -4.20 8.15
N HIS A 541 15.69 -3.87 9.42
CA HIS A 541 15.27 -2.54 9.91
C HIS A 541 16.02 -1.39 9.24
N ARG A 542 17.33 -1.52 9.06
CA ARG A 542 18.13 -0.51 8.36
C ARG A 542 17.68 -0.36 6.90
N SER A 543 17.39 -1.48 6.23
CA SER A 543 16.97 -1.49 4.83
C SER A 543 15.58 -0.88 4.65
N VAL A 544 14.64 -1.17 5.54
CA VAL A 544 13.29 -0.57 5.54
C VAL A 544 13.36 0.95 5.75
N ARG A 545 14.13 1.41 6.73
CA ARG A 545 14.34 2.85 6.97
C ARG A 545 14.93 3.52 5.74
N ARG A 546 15.98 2.92 5.16
CA ARG A 546 16.62 3.46 3.96
C ARG A 546 15.63 3.59 2.78
N MET A 547 14.72 2.62 2.60
CA MET A 547 13.69 2.69 1.57
C MET A 547 12.68 3.82 1.84
N ALA A 548 12.25 3.99 3.08
CA ALA A 548 11.35 5.06 3.48
C ALA A 548 11.96 6.45 3.22
N ASP A 549 13.22 6.64 3.61
CA ASP A 549 13.95 7.88 3.38
C ASP A 549 14.07 8.19 1.88
N MET A 550 14.45 7.19 1.08
CA MET A 550 14.57 7.31 -0.37
C MET A 550 13.22 7.66 -1.02
N MET A 551 12.13 7.03 -0.59
CA MET A 551 10.80 7.32 -1.10
C MET A 551 10.41 8.79 -0.83
N ASN A 552 10.66 9.28 0.36
CA ASN A 552 10.41 10.67 0.72
C ASN A 552 11.24 11.65 -0.13
N GLU A 553 12.51 11.33 -0.36
CA GLU A 553 13.39 12.13 -1.21
C GLU A 553 12.94 12.14 -2.68
N VAL A 554 12.52 10.98 -3.23
CA VAL A 554 11.99 10.87 -4.61
C VAL A 554 10.68 11.65 -4.74
N LEU A 555 9.77 11.54 -3.75
CA LEU A 555 8.52 12.30 -3.75
C LEU A 555 8.76 13.80 -3.65
N LEU A 556 9.71 14.22 -2.84
CA LEU A 556 10.08 15.63 -2.73
C LEU A 556 10.68 16.14 -4.05
N LEU A 557 11.59 15.38 -4.66
CA LEU A 557 12.17 15.72 -5.96
C LEU A 557 11.09 15.81 -7.04
N GLY A 558 10.14 14.87 -7.07
CA GLY A 558 9.02 14.88 -8.00
C GLY A 558 8.09 16.09 -7.82
N LYS A 559 7.85 16.51 -6.58
CA LYS A 559 7.10 17.75 -6.29
C LYS A 559 7.84 19.00 -6.77
N VAL A 560 9.15 19.05 -6.57
CA VAL A 560 9.99 20.18 -7.01
C VAL A 560 10.08 20.25 -8.54
N GLU A 561 10.17 19.11 -9.24
CA GLU A 561 10.24 19.07 -10.73
C GLU A 561 8.91 19.37 -11.42
N ALA A 562 7.78 19.10 -10.75
CA ALA A 562 6.45 19.36 -11.30
C ALA A 562 5.90 20.77 -11.02
N ASP A 563 6.77 21.73 -10.61
CA ASP A 563 6.36 23.04 -10.08
C ASP A 563 5.30 22.95 -8.96
N GLY A 564 5.22 21.79 -8.31
CA GLY A 564 4.23 21.48 -7.29
C GLY A 564 4.66 21.78 -5.86
N LEU A 565 5.86 22.32 -5.64
CA LEU A 565 6.25 22.84 -4.35
C LEU A 565 5.81 24.29 -4.27
N GLU A 566 4.74 24.56 -3.54
CA GLU A 566 4.29 25.92 -3.25
C GLU A 566 5.41 26.61 -2.43
N PHE A 567 6.18 27.48 -3.09
CA PHE A 567 7.16 28.29 -2.41
C PHE A 567 6.45 29.44 -1.68
N SER A 568 6.38 29.36 -0.36
CA SER A 568 5.62 30.26 0.51
C SER A 568 6.54 30.94 1.52
N PRO A 569 7.28 31.96 1.11
CA PRO A 569 8.17 32.68 2.02
C PRO A 569 7.37 33.43 3.09
N ALA A 570 7.68 33.19 4.34
CA ALA A 570 7.11 33.83 5.52
C ALA A 570 8.18 34.50 6.36
N PRO A 571 7.82 35.44 7.24
CA PRO A 571 8.76 36.00 8.22
C PRO A 571 9.28 34.88 9.15
N LEU A 572 10.61 34.73 9.21
CA LEU A 572 11.28 33.69 9.95
C LEU A 572 12.38 34.34 10.83
N GLU A 573 12.42 33.95 12.09
CA GLU A 573 13.52 34.33 12.96
C GLU A 573 14.73 33.42 12.72
N LEU A 574 15.75 33.95 12.11
CA LEU A 574 16.88 33.19 11.59
C LEU A 574 17.66 32.44 12.68
N GLN A 575 17.80 33.03 13.85
CA GLN A 575 18.52 32.44 14.96
C GLN A 575 17.79 31.21 15.48
N SER A 576 16.53 31.36 15.86
CA SER A 576 15.69 30.24 16.37
C SER A 576 15.59 29.12 15.35
N PHE A 577 15.50 29.44 14.07
CA PHE A 577 15.52 28.45 13.01
C PHE A 577 16.82 27.63 12.99
N CYS A 578 17.98 28.31 13.00
CA CYS A 578 19.28 27.65 12.96
C CYS A 578 19.54 26.81 14.22
N GLU A 579 19.15 27.33 15.39
CA GLU A 579 19.26 26.60 16.65
C GLU A 579 18.43 25.33 16.65
N ARG A 580 17.19 25.42 16.18
CA ARG A 580 16.29 24.26 16.08
C ARG A 580 16.85 23.17 15.13
N ILE A 581 17.28 23.55 13.92
CA ILE A 581 17.87 22.59 12.98
C ILE A 581 19.13 21.96 13.56
N ARG A 582 20.00 22.75 14.21
CA ARG A 582 21.18 22.22 14.90
C ARG A 582 20.79 21.15 15.93
N ASP A 583 19.85 21.47 16.80
CA ASP A 583 19.45 20.60 17.92
C ASP A 583 18.75 19.32 17.41
N GLU A 584 17.97 19.45 16.34
CA GLU A 584 17.36 18.31 15.64
C GLU A 584 18.43 17.36 15.10
N ILE A 585 19.45 17.88 14.42
CA ILE A 585 20.54 17.06 13.86
C ILE A 585 21.38 16.44 14.96
N ILE A 586 21.71 17.16 16.01
CA ILE A 586 22.46 16.63 17.15
C ILE A 586 21.71 15.45 17.77
N THR A 587 20.41 15.59 17.94
CA THR A 587 19.55 14.53 18.51
C THR A 587 19.45 13.33 17.55
N ALA A 588 19.21 13.59 16.27
CA ALA A 588 19.05 12.53 15.26
C ALA A 588 20.34 11.71 15.03
N THR A 589 21.51 12.32 15.28
CA THR A 589 22.82 11.68 15.09
C THR A 589 23.43 11.16 16.39
N ASN A 590 22.64 11.02 17.45
CA ASN A 590 23.09 10.55 18.78
C ASN A 590 24.35 11.29 19.29
N HIS A 591 24.42 12.60 19.11
CA HIS A 591 25.55 13.44 19.51
C HIS A 591 26.92 13.01 18.91
N SER A 592 26.90 12.37 17.73
CA SER A 592 28.11 11.83 17.10
C SER A 592 29.18 12.91 16.83
N CYS A 593 28.77 14.10 16.46
CA CYS A 593 29.66 15.25 16.24
C CYS A 593 29.04 16.53 16.86
N PRO A 594 29.82 17.36 17.59
CA PRO A 594 29.30 18.62 18.07
C PRO A 594 29.13 19.61 16.91
N ILE A 595 27.96 20.26 16.82
CA ILE A 595 27.71 21.31 15.83
C ILE A 595 27.85 22.66 16.52
N LEU A 596 28.89 23.41 16.12
CA LEU A 596 29.22 24.71 16.65
C LEU A 596 28.54 25.78 15.78
N LEU A 597 27.42 26.31 16.27
CA LEU A 597 26.66 27.36 15.60
C LEU A 597 27.25 28.73 15.98
N ASN A 598 27.58 29.53 14.96
CA ASN A 598 28.06 30.91 15.11
C ASN A 598 27.21 31.82 14.22
N ILE A 599 26.44 32.71 14.83
CA ILE A 599 25.60 33.69 14.14
C ILE A 599 26.15 35.08 14.42
N HIS A 600 26.63 35.77 13.37
CA HIS A 600 27.28 37.07 13.50
C HIS A 600 26.31 38.24 13.69
N GLU A 601 25.05 38.09 13.32
CA GLU A 601 23.98 39.09 13.54
C GLU A 601 22.75 38.37 14.11
N PRO A 602 22.70 38.21 15.45
CA PRO A 602 21.58 37.55 16.10
C PRO A 602 20.30 38.40 16.03
N ALA A 603 19.14 37.75 16.11
CA ALA A 603 17.79 38.36 16.16
C ALA A 603 17.35 39.10 14.87
N THR A 604 17.71 38.61 13.70
CA THR A 604 17.24 39.16 12.43
C THR A 604 16.08 38.33 11.90
N THR A 605 14.91 38.98 11.70
CA THR A 605 13.79 38.39 10.97
C THR A 605 14.08 38.49 9.48
N VAL A 606 14.00 37.37 8.78
CA VAL A 606 14.20 37.24 7.34
C VAL A 606 12.93 36.72 6.67
N SER A 607 12.81 36.86 5.36
CA SER A 607 11.71 36.27 4.59
C SER A 607 12.22 35.01 3.89
N GLY A 608 11.68 33.86 4.25
CA GLY A 608 12.08 32.59 3.67
C GLY A 608 11.01 31.52 3.91
N ASP A 609 11.01 30.50 3.10
CA ASP A 609 10.18 29.33 3.31
C ASP A 609 10.89 28.38 4.28
N GLU A 610 10.32 28.24 5.46
CA GLU A 610 10.91 27.47 6.57
C GLU A 610 11.10 26.00 6.20
N VAL A 611 10.16 25.41 5.47
CA VAL A 611 10.20 23.99 5.07
C VAL A 611 11.33 23.77 4.05
N VAL A 612 11.40 24.65 3.05
CA VAL A 612 12.43 24.57 2.00
C VAL A 612 13.81 24.83 2.57
N LEU A 613 13.95 25.81 3.49
CA LEU A 613 15.19 26.07 4.24
C LEU A 613 15.56 24.87 5.12
N GLY A 614 14.58 24.25 5.77
CA GLY A 614 14.76 23.03 6.55
C GLY A 614 15.39 21.91 5.72
N HIS A 615 14.89 21.68 4.51
CA HIS A 615 15.47 20.68 3.61
C HIS A 615 16.93 21.00 3.23
N ILE A 616 17.29 22.25 3.02
CA ILE A 616 18.68 22.64 2.72
C ILE A 616 19.59 22.27 3.89
N PHE A 617 19.28 22.80 5.08
CA PHE A 617 20.23 22.73 6.20
C PHE A 617 20.23 21.37 6.91
N THR A 618 19.09 20.69 6.97
CA THR A 618 19.05 19.31 7.47
C THR A 618 19.93 18.40 6.61
N ASN A 619 19.84 18.50 5.27
CA ASN A 619 20.70 17.71 4.39
C ASN A 619 22.18 18.04 4.53
N LEU A 620 22.53 19.32 4.56
CA LEU A 620 23.93 19.74 4.64
C LEU A 620 24.56 19.39 6.00
N LEU A 621 23.86 19.67 7.10
CA LEU A 621 24.36 19.38 8.45
C LEU A 621 24.40 17.88 8.74
N SER A 622 23.38 17.12 8.32
CA SER A 622 23.40 15.66 8.47
C SER A 622 24.54 15.02 7.66
N ASN A 623 24.83 15.55 6.47
CA ASN A 623 25.98 15.11 5.68
C ASN A 623 27.29 15.46 6.37
N ALA A 624 27.45 16.68 6.90
CA ALA A 624 28.65 17.10 7.62
C ALA A 624 28.94 16.20 8.82
N VAL A 625 27.93 15.83 9.61
CA VAL A 625 28.07 14.88 10.72
C VAL A 625 28.39 13.47 10.25
N LYS A 626 27.66 13.01 9.23
CA LYS A 626 27.75 11.65 8.71
C LYS A 626 29.09 11.32 8.08
N TYR A 627 29.74 12.30 7.43
CA TYR A 627 31.01 12.09 6.74
C TYR A 627 32.23 12.48 7.58
N SER A 628 32.00 13.04 8.78
CA SER A 628 33.04 13.37 9.75
C SER A 628 33.36 12.22 10.70
N PRO A 629 34.60 12.12 11.18
CA PRO A 629 34.94 11.20 12.27
C PRO A 629 34.14 11.56 13.54
N PRO A 630 33.71 10.59 14.34
CA PRO A 630 33.00 10.85 15.60
C PRO A 630 33.77 11.81 16.50
N GLY A 631 33.07 12.76 17.09
CA GLY A 631 33.65 13.79 17.97
C GLY A 631 34.28 15.01 17.25
N SER A 632 34.42 14.98 15.93
CA SER A 632 34.91 16.12 15.15
C SER A 632 33.89 17.24 15.13
N PRO A 633 34.27 18.52 15.40
CA PRO A 633 33.32 19.61 15.35
C PRO A 633 32.91 19.95 13.91
N VAL A 634 31.62 20.18 13.72
CA VAL A 634 31.04 20.76 12.52
C VAL A 634 30.77 22.23 12.81
N HIS A 635 31.31 23.15 11.98
CA HIS A 635 31.08 24.57 12.15
C HIS A 635 29.92 25.01 11.26
N PHE A 636 28.92 25.59 11.88
CA PHE A 636 27.78 26.18 11.19
C PHE A 636 27.78 27.69 11.42
N THR A 637 28.21 28.45 10.43
CA THR A 637 28.35 29.92 10.53
C THR A 637 27.30 30.59 9.67
N VAL A 638 26.64 31.59 10.23
CA VAL A 638 25.63 32.40 9.55
C VAL A 638 26.05 33.87 9.63
N ARG A 639 26.08 34.51 8.47
CA ARG A 639 26.40 35.92 8.38
C ARG A 639 25.63 36.63 7.28
N ARG A 640 25.44 37.91 7.40
CA ARG A 640 24.89 38.76 6.36
C ARG A 640 26.02 39.31 5.47
N SER A 641 25.83 39.28 4.16
CA SER A 641 26.77 39.85 3.20
C SER A 641 26.03 40.32 1.96
N ASN A 642 26.15 41.61 1.62
CA ASN A 642 25.57 42.19 0.40
C ASN A 642 24.09 41.91 0.17
N GLY A 643 23.25 41.90 1.22
CA GLY A 643 21.82 41.63 1.12
C GLY A 643 21.47 40.13 1.14
N PHE A 644 22.47 39.25 1.18
CA PHE A 644 22.26 37.79 1.26
C PHE A 644 22.51 37.29 2.69
N ALA A 645 21.77 36.28 3.09
CA ALA A 645 22.15 35.43 4.20
C ALA A 645 23.16 34.39 3.66
N VAL A 646 24.32 34.39 4.22
CA VAL A 646 25.41 33.48 3.85
C VAL A 646 25.56 32.45 4.96
N PHE A 647 25.27 31.24 4.65
CA PHE A 647 25.42 30.08 5.54
C PHE A 647 26.63 29.28 5.12
N GLN A 648 27.49 29.00 6.05
CA GLN A 648 28.69 28.22 5.84
C GLN A 648 28.67 27.02 6.77
N ILE A 649 28.74 25.82 6.19
CA ILE A 649 28.85 24.58 6.92
C ILE A 649 30.17 23.95 6.58
N GLU A 650 31.03 23.79 7.58
CA GLU A 650 32.36 23.24 7.43
C GLU A 650 32.52 22.00 8.30
N ASP A 651 32.92 20.93 7.69
CA ASP A 651 33.20 19.64 8.32
C ASP A 651 34.69 19.25 8.20
N ARG A 652 35.11 18.30 9.03
CA ARG A 652 36.42 17.68 8.97
C ARG A 652 36.32 16.23 8.52
N GLY A 653 35.50 15.98 7.52
CA GLY A 653 35.23 14.68 6.99
C GLY A 653 36.24 14.19 5.95
N CYS A 654 35.84 13.16 5.22
CA CYS A 654 36.68 12.55 4.19
C CYS A 654 36.93 13.43 2.97
N GLY A 655 36.23 14.59 2.82
CA GLY A 655 36.29 15.47 1.66
C GLY A 655 35.72 14.86 0.39
N ILE A 656 35.67 15.66 -0.67
CA ILE A 656 35.07 15.29 -1.97
C ILE A 656 36.22 15.31 -3.01
N PRO A 657 36.36 14.21 -3.81
CA PRO A 657 37.31 14.23 -4.91
C PRO A 657 36.94 15.25 -6.00
N PRO A 658 37.89 15.89 -6.67
CA PRO A 658 37.62 16.91 -7.69
C PRO A 658 36.78 16.40 -8.87
N GLU A 659 36.89 15.13 -9.22
CA GLU A 659 36.11 14.46 -10.25
C GLU A 659 34.64 14.27 -9.86
N ASP A 660 34.36 14.15 -8.55
CA ASP A 660 33.00 14.00 -8.02
C ASP A 660 32.35 15.38 -7.75
N GLU A 661 33.14 16.44 -7.56
CA GLU A 661 32.65 17.79 -7.27
C GLU A 661 31.75 18.32 -8.40
N GLN A 662 32.11 18.11 -9.67
CA GLN A 662 31.33 18.52 -10.84
C GLN A 662 30.00 17.79 -10.95
N ARG A 663 29.91 16.62 -10.33
CA ARG A 663 28.73 15.75 -10.38
C ARG A 663 27.95 15.73 -9.07
N LEU A 664 28.39 16.49 -8.08
CA LEU A 664 27.83 16.48 -6.72
C LEU A 664 26.31 16.73 -6.68
N PHE A 665 25.80 17.55 -7.60
CA PHE A 665 24.38 17.88 -7.70
C PHE A 665 23.62 17.05 -8.74
N GLN A 666 24.22 15.96 -9.23
CA GLN A 666 23.52 15.00 -10.10
C GLN A 666 22.79 13.96 -9.27
N ALA A 667 21.57 13.63 -9.68
CA ALA A 667 20.75 12.63 -8.96
C ALA A 667 21.46 11.27 -8.90
N PHE A 668 21.43 10.64 -7.72
CA PHE A 668 22.04 9.36 -7.40
C PHE A 668 23.56 9.31 -7.52
N HIS A 669 24.23 10.44 -7.73
CA HIS A 669 25.68 10.48 -7.71
C HIS A 669 26.19 10.39 -6.30
N ARG A 670 27.22 9.56 -6.09
CA ARG A 670 27.90 9.39 -4.80
C ARG A 670 29.40 9.33 -5.05
N GLY A 671 30.14 10.09 -4.26
CA GLY A 671 31.59 10.10 -4.35
C GLY A 671 32.21 8.72 -4.18
N HIS A 672 33.27 8.46 -4.91
CA HIS A 672 33.93 7.17 -4.91
C HIS A 672 34.51 6.79 -3.54
N ASN A 673 34.90 7.79 -2.74
CA ASN A 673 35.46 7.64 -1.41
C ASN A 673 34.44 7.37 -0.29
N VAL A 674 33.13 7.48 -0.58
CA VAL A 674 32.04 7.34 0.42
C VAL A 674 31.05 6.22 0.10
N ARG A 675 31.37 5.27 -0.78
CA ARG A 675 30.46 4.20 -1.21
C ARG A 675 30.01 3.30 -0.05
N GLN A 676 30.84 3.13 0.98
CA GLN A 676 30.51 2.31 2.15
C GLN A 676 29.60 3.03 3.16
N ILE A 677 29.50 4.35 3.12
CA ILE A 677 28.66 5.13 4.04
C ILE A 677 27.24 5.17 3.47
N PRO A 678 26.20 4.76 4.19
CA PRO A 678 24.81 4.71 3.65
C PRO A 678 24.35 6.07 3.10
N GLY A 679 23.62 6.12 1.99
CA GLY A 679 23.04 7.35 1.42
C GLY A 679 22.40 7.11 0.07
N THR A 680 21.47 7.97 -0.33
CA THR A 680 20.64 7.87 -1.54
C THR A 680 21.26 8.57 -2.75
N GLY A 681 22.11 9.58 -2.52
CA GLY A 681 22.62 10.46 -3.57
C GLY A 681 21.62 11.48 -4.11
N LEU A 682 20.46 11.64 -3.44
CA LEU A 682 19.43 12.62 -3.80
C LEU A 682 19.52 13.90 -2.97
N GLY A 683 20.03 13.81 -1.73
CA GLY A 683 20.04 14.95 -0.81
C GLY A 683 20.68 16.22 -1.39
N MET A 684 21.80 16.10 -2.12
CA MET A 684 22.48 17.27 -2.73
C MET A 684 21.73 17.86 -3.90
N VAL A 685 20.99 17.04 -4.66
CA VAL A 685 20.09 17.52 -5.74
C VAL A 685 18.94 18.32 -5.11
N ILE A 686 18.37 17.81 -4.04
CA ILE A 686 17.29 18.48 -3.29
C ILE A 686 17.82 19.82 -2.75
N VAL A 687 19.00 19.84 -2.14
CA VAL A 687 19.64 21.07 -1.67
C VAL A 687 19.76 22.08 -2.82
N LYS A 688 20.31 21.67 -3.95
CA LYS A 688 20.48 22.56 -5.12
C LYS A 688 19.14 23.13 -5.58
N ARG A 689 18.13 22.30 -5.73
CA ARG A 689 16.80 22.73 -6.14
C ARG A 689 16.12 23.66 -5.12
N CYS A 690 16.25 23.36 -3.84
CA CYS A 690 15.73 24.22 -2.77
C CYS A 690 16.44 25.59 -2.71
N VAL A 691 17.74 25.60 -2.96
CA VAL A 691 18.52 26.84 -3.10
C VAL A 691 18.08 27.64 -4.32
N ASP A 692 17.86 26.97 -5.47
CA ASP A 692 17.42 27.62 -6.69
C ASP A 692 15.99 28.20 -6.54
N LEU A 693 15.09 27.50 -5.82
CA LEU A 693 13.75 28.02 -5.48
C LEU A 693 13.80 29.32 -4.67
N HIS A 694 14.80 29.44 -3.79
CA HIS A 694 15.04 30.70 -3.06
C HIS A 694 15.77 31.76 -3.89
N GLY A 695 16.13 31.48 -5.15
CA GLY A 695 16.95 32.38 -5.97
C GLY A 695 18.37 32.55 -5.47
N GLY A 696 18.88 31.56 -4.74
CA GLY A 696 20.19 31.56 -4.14
C GLY A 696 21.27 30.84 -4.93
N THR A 697 22.45 30.75 -4.32
CA THR A 697 23.60 29.98 -4.86
C THR A 697 24.17 29.06 -3.80
N ILE A 698 24.72 27.93 -4.22
CA ILE A 698 25.50 27.02 -3.37
C ILE A 698 26.87 26.80 -4.02
N GLU A 699 27.90 26.94 -3.23
CA GLU A 699 29.29 26.70 -3.59
C GLU A 699 29.88 25.64 -2.65
N VAL A 700 30.82 24.86 -3.14
CA VAL A 700 31.55 23.86 -2.37
C VAL A 700 33.04 24.09 -2.51
N ASP A 701 33.77 23.97 -1.42
CA ASP A 701 35.21 23.96 -1.35
C ASP A 701 35.61 22.74 -0.51
N SER A 702 36.25 21.77 -1.13
CA SER A 702 36.50 20.50 -0.47
C SER A 702 37.86 19.93 -0.84
N LYS A 703 38.50 19.27 0.13
CA LYS A 703 39.76 18.59 -0.07
C LYS A 703 39.76 17.23 0.59
N VAL A 704 40.07 16.21 -0.19
CA VAL A 704 40.10 14.83 0.27
C VAL A 704 41.00 14.67 1.51
N GLY A 705 40.47 14.06 2.57
CA GLY A 705 41.14 13.82 3.84
C GLY A 705 41.24 15.03 4.77
N VAL A 706 40.71 16.19 4.36
CA VAL A 706 40.71 17.44 5.17
C VAL A 706 39.30 17.79 5.63
N GLY A 707 38.32 17.68 4.74
CA GLY A 707 36.91 18.00 4.97
C GLY A 707 36.30 18.79 3.83
N SER A 708 35.06 19.25 4.04
CA SER A 708 34.32 20.04 3.06
C SER A 708 33.70 21.28 3.69
N ARG A 709 33.58 22.31 2.88
CA ARG A 709 32.95 23.57 3.22
C ARG A 709 31.89 23.89 2.19
N PHE A 710 30.62 23.91 2.61
CA PHE A 710 29.50 24.35 1.81
C PHE A 710 29.13 25.77 2.14
N ILE A 711 28.96 26.60 1.12
CA ILE A 711 28.58 28.02 1.25
C ILE A 711 27.26 28.20 0.49
N VAL A 712 26.18 28.47 1.22
CA VAL A 712 24.87 28.78 0.67
C VAL A 712 24.59 30.28 0.84
N LYS A 713 24.26 30.93 -0.26
CA LYS A 713 23.90 32.35 -0.30
C LYS A 713 22.45 32.50 -0.70
N LEU A 714 21.60 33.00 0.18
CA LEU A 714 20.16 33.14 -0.05
C LEU A 714 19.72 34.61 0.10
N PRO A 715 18.86 35.11 -0.80
CA PRO A 715 18.35 36.47 -0.75
C PRO A 715 17.18 36.61 0.26
N LEU A 716 17.44 36.32 1.53
CA LEU A 716 16.42 36.29 2.57
C LEU A 716 16.09 37.67 3.15
N PHE A 717 16.94 38.66 2.91
CA PHE A 717 16.70 40.04 3.35
C PHE A 717 15.91 40.76 2.26
N ASN A 718 14.68 41.17 2.55
CA ASN A 718 13.89 41.97 1.62
C ASN A 718 14.70 43.22 1.20
N ALA A 719 14.80 43.44 -0.09
CA ALA A 719 15.35 44.65 -0.67
C ALA A 719 14.39 45.86 -0.47
N SER A 720 13.94 46.09 0.77
CA SER A 720 13.05 47.18 1.13
C SER A 720 13.77 48.09 2.11
N GLY A 721 14.45 49.11 1.59
CA GLY A 721 15.05 50.13 2.43
C GLY A 721 16.25 50.82 1.81
N SER A 722 16.15 51.36 0.62
CA SER A 722 16.91 52.52 0.19
C SER A 722 15.97 53.45 -0.56
N GLY A 723 15.22 54.25 0.20
CA GLY A 723 14.63 55.48 -0.24
C GLY A 723 15.38 56.59 0.35
#